data_a71f7ce28c7f9637c121cc24c0e9864c
#
_entry.id   a71f7ce28c7f9637c121cc24c0e9864c
#
_cell.length_a   1.000
_cell.length_b   1.000
_cell.length_c   1.000
_cell.angle_alpha   90.00
_cell.angle_beta   90.00
_cell.angle_gamma   90.00
#
_symmetry.space_group_name_H-M   'P 1'
#
loop_
_entity.id
_entity.type
_entity.pdbx_description
1 polymer ?
#
loop_
_entity_poly.entity_id
_entity_poly.type
_entity_poly.pdbx_seq_one_letter_code
_entity_poly.pdbx_strand_id
1 'polypeptide(L)'
;MDLGTAHLTPGPHPVREGIVSVVLVNYKGAADTIVCLKALDELQWPADRLELIVVDNDSGDGQAEQIAQACPKAQVICSGANLGFAGGCNLGVDNATGQYVAFLNNDARPGPRWISAAVEAMESDPTISAVASKVLDWDGENVDYVDGSLAWFGMGYKREAERPDDGSYEVARDVLFGTGAAFFIRASVYREVGGFDERFFMFYEDVDLGWRLNLLGMRVRYVPESVAYHKHHMTMRKFGDYRETYLLERNAMLAMVKNYSDETLGHVLPAALELSVRRTTDMGGLDPARLKDVALTSVIDVPKLSLTGVYGIDYLASLLGPMWETRRDLQGRRKRTDAELFSLFRNAIEPAYPLPRYLAAHANLVKAFDLDRFFSPAARILVVTGEPLSGRLAGPAIRAWEMSVALSVGHPVRLVSTAGVETISHHRFETCYAPGEELVAHTDWADIIVFQGFLLESAWWLLKSEKIIVADVYDPMHLEQLEQAKDLGGDGRRAAISDVTEVLNRQLGRADYMLCASSKQRDFWTGQLAALGRINALTVGPDQDVSSLVAVVPFGLPDEPPVQRAHGIRGVIPGIGMDDKVIIWGGGVYNWFDPLTLVKAIDRLSKRHPDIRLYFMGLKHPNPGVPDMRVAWETQQLAERLGLVGRHVFFNSGWVPYTERSDHLLDADVGVSTHFDHVETEFSFRTRILDYLWTGLPIVGTVGDSFGNILDEEGIGRGVPAEDVDALEQAIEEMLYDEQAAAEARKNVARYAEQFRWSQVLRPLMAFAAAPHRAADHVLISLPAQPELLAAARPTLKGYAQVFVRSFRSGGVREVARRARGFFARRRRDAE
;
A
#
# COMPACT_ATOMS: atom_id res chain seq x y z
N MET A 1 18.35 -40.51 20.06
CA MET A 1 19.11 -39.37 20.58
C MET A 1 18.06 -38.36 21.03
N ASP A 2 18.09 -38.06 22.31
CA ASP A 2 17.11 -37.18 22.97
C ASP A 2 17.47 -35.73 22.54
N LEU A 3 16.74 -35.20 21.57
CA LEU A 3 16.91 -33.82 21.12
C LEU A 3 16.06 -32.93 22.05
N GLY A 4 16.55 -32.75 23.29
CA GLY A 4 15.99 -31.78 24.20
C GLY A 4 15.94 -30.41 23.56
N THR A 5 14.85 -29.70 23.74
CA THR A 5 14.69 -28.28 23.42
C THR A 5 15.75 -27.50 24.20
N ALA A 6 16.86 -27.16 23.56
CA ALA A 6 17.79 -26.20 24.10
C ALA A 6 17.07 -24.85 24.13
N HIS A 7 16.53 -24.47 25.30
CA HIS A 7 16.20 -23.10 25.56
C HIS A 7 17.51 -22.31 25.52
N LEU A 8 17.62 -21.33 24.61
CA LEU A 8 18.65 -20.31 24.70
C LEU A 8 18.56 -19.70 26.10
N THR A 9 19.48 -20.11 26.99
CA THR A 9 19.62 -19.45 28.28
C THR A 9 20.07 -18.01 27.99
N PRO A 10 19.63 -17.00 28.78
CA PRO A 10 20.25 -15.68 28.69
C PRO A 10 21.76 -15.86 28.77
N GLY A 11 22.46 -15.47 27.71
CA GLY A 11 23.90 -15.60 27.62
C GLY A 11 24.55 -14.99 28.87
N PRO A 12 25.65 -15.54 29.35
CA PRO A 12 26.33 -15.10 30.59
C PRO A 12 26.93 -13.69 30.48
N HIS A 13 26.83 -13.06 29.32
CA HIS A 13 27.47 -11.78 29.07
C HIS A 13 26.42 -10.63 28.97
N PRO A 14 26.69 -9.50 29.68
CA PRO A 14 25.82 -8.31 29.55
C PRO A 14 25.85 -7.79 28.11
N VAL A 15 24.67 -7.43 27.58
CA VAL A 15 24.54 -6.83 26.24
C VAL A 15 25.27 -5.49 26.22
N ARG A 16 26.12 -5.28 25.24
CA ARG A 16 26.87 -4.04 24.99
C ARG A 16 26.16 -3.21 23.94
N GLU A 17 25.70 -2.03 24.33
CA GLU A 17 25.00 -1.11 23.41
C GLU A 17 25.90 -0.66 22.24
N GLY A 18 25.30 -0.55 21.05
CA GLY A 18 25.97 -0.11 19.83
C GLY A 18 26.97 -1.11 19.24
N ILE A 19 27.11 -2.33 19.83
CA ILE A 19 27.95 -3.39 19.28
C ILE A 19 27.13 -4.27 18.35
N VAL A 20 27.74 -4.66 17.23
CA VAL A 20 27.22 -5.68 16.31
C VAL A 20 28.09 -6.92 16.42
N SER A 21 27.51 -8.06 16.76
CA SER A 21 28.16 -9.36 16.73
C SER A 21 27.86 -10.04 15.40
N VAL A 22 28.85 -10.22 14.55
CA VAL A 22 28.74 -10.97 13.30
C VAL A 22 29.07 -12.43 13.57
N VAL A 23 28.08 -13.30 13.32
CA VAL A 23 28.20 -14.75 13.51
C VAL A 23 28.35 -15.44 12.16
N LEU A 24 29.42 -16.20 12.00
CA LEU A 24 29.71 -17.06 10.86
C LEU A 24 29.83 -18.53 11.29
N VAL A 25 29.27 -19.42 10.46
CA VAL A 25 29.42 -20.88 10.67
C VAL A 25 30.36 -21.44 9.59
N ASN A 26 31.48 -22.01 10.03
CA ASN A 26 32.42 -22.69 9.16
C ASN A 26 32.17 -24.21 9.19
N TYR A 27 31.98 -24.82 8.02
CA TYR A 27 32.02 -26.28 7.88
C TYR A 27 32.79 -26.64 6.61
N LYS A 28 34.06 -27.09 6.80
CA LYS A 28 34.97 -27.48 5.71
C LYS A 28 35.20 -26.42 4.62
N GLY A 29 35.13 -25.12 5.03
CA GLY A 29 35.19 -23.95 4.18
C GLY A 29 36.14 -22.85 4.66
N ALA A 30 37.23 -23.16 5.41
CA ALA A 30 38.14 -22.20 6.01
C ALA A 30 38.66 -21.12 5.03
N ALA A 31 38.91 -21.48 3.78
CA ALA A 31 39.40 -20.52 2.77
C ALA A 31 38.36 -19.41 2.50
N ASP A 32 37.08 -19.78 2.31
CA ASP A 32 36.00 -18.81 2.10
C ASP A 32 35.75 -18.01 3.36
N THR A 33 35.75 -18.66 4.55
CA THR A 33 35.63 -17.98 5.85
C THR A 33 36.69 -16.90 6.05
N ILE A 34 37.95 -17.18 5.68
CA ILE A 34 39.02 -16.18 5.78
C ILE A 34 38.82 -15.02 4.81
N VAL A 35 38.31 -15.28 3.59
CA VAL A 35 37.98 -14.22 2.64
C VAL A 35 36.85 -13.34 3.19
N CYS A 36 35.80 -13.94 3.74
CA CYS A 36 34.69 -13.24 4.38
C CYS A 36 35.15 -12.35 5.54
N LEU A 37 35.96 -12.90 6.45
CA LEU A 37 36.52 -12.17 7.61
C LEU A 37 37.37 -10.98 7.18
N LYS A 38 38.17 -11.11 6.12
CA LYS A 38 38.95 -9.99 5.58
C LYS A 38 38.09 -8.90 4.98
N ALA A 39 36.99 -9.25 4.33
CA ALA A 39 36.05 -8.27 3.80
C ALA A 39 35.32 -7.49 4.93
N LEU A 40 35.15 -8.09 6.11
CA LEU A 40 34.61 -7.42 7.28
C LEU A 40 35.54 -6.34 7.85
N ASP A 41 36.83 -6.40 7.61
CA ASP A 41 37.80 -5.35 7.97
C ASP A 41 37.67 -4.08 7.06
N GLU A 42 37.00 -4.19 5.91
CA GLU A 42 36.84 -3.08 4.95
C GLU A 42 35.51 -2.31 5.15
N LEU A 43 34.71 -2.67 6.15
CA LEU A 43 33.41 -2.05 6.40
C LEU A 43 33.53 -0.60 6.89
N GLN A 44 32.58 0.23 6.49
CA GLN A 44 32.35 1.56 7.04
C GLN A 44 31.61 1.46 8.40
N TRP A 45 32.28 0.77 9.37
CA TRP A 45 31.79 0.57 10.72
C TRP A 45 32.95 0.65 11.71
N PRO A 46 32.77 1.28 12.90
CA PRO A 46 33.85 1.36 13.90
C PRO A 46 34.32 -0.03 14.35
N ALA A 47 35.62 -0.29 14.27
CA ALA A 47 36.19 -1.59 14.62
C ALA A 47 36.00 -1.98 16.10
N ASP A 48 35.90 -1.01 16.98
CA ASP A 48 35.60 -1.19 18.42
C ASP A 48 34.12 -1.50 18.72
N ARG A 49 33.26 -1.36 17.70
CA ARG A 49 31.84 -1.72 17.73
C ARG A 49 31.52 -3.00 16.93
N LEU A 50 32.53 -3.73 16.51
CA LEU A 50 32.40 -4.96 15.75
C LEU A 50 32.95 -6.14 16.55
N GLU A 51 32.16 -7.15 16.78
CA GLU A 51 32.53 -8.42 17.37
C GLU A 51 32.40 -9.52 16.30
N LEU A 52 33.47 -10.28 16.07
CA LEU A 52 33.49 -11.34 15.06
C LEU A 52 33.54 -12.70 15.76
N ILE A 53 32.55 -13.54 15.49
CA ILE A 53 32.41 -14.87 16.07
C ILE A 53 32.32 -15.88 14.91
N VAL A 54 33.23 -16.84 14.92
CA VAL A 54 33.23 -17.95 13.96
C VAL A 54 33.00 -19.25 14.71
N VAL A 55 31.96 -19.97 14.36
CA VAL A 55 31.73 -21.32 14.88
C VAL A 55 32.27 -22.33 13.87
N ASP A 56 33.37 -23.01 14.24
CA ASP A 56 33.81 -24.17 13.47
C ASP A 56 32.94 -25.37 13.84
N ASN A 57 32.16 -25.79 12.87
CA ASN A 57 31.07 -26.75 13.06
C ASN A 57 31.55 -28.21 12.83
N ASP A 58 32.64 -28.56 13.57
CA ASP A 58 33.30 -29.86 13.47
C ASP A 58 33.88 -30.13 12.06
N SER A 59 34.61 -29.14 11.52
CA SER A 59 35.24 -29.25 10.21
C SER A 59 36.36 -30.27 10.13
N GLY A 60 37.11 -30.44 11.23
CA GLY A 60 38.34 -31.22 11.27
C GLY A 60 39.51 -30.55 10.51
N ASP A 61 40.58 -31.28 10.32
CA ASP A 61 41.78 -30.91 9.49
C ASP A 61 42.43 -29.56 9.87
N GLY A 62 42.35 -29.13 11.14
CA GLY A 62 42.98 -27.89 11.64
C GLY A 62 42.37 -26.59 11.08
N GLN A 63 41.11 -26.61 10.61
CA GLN A 63 40.47 -25.44 10.01
C GLN A 63 40.22 -24.32 11.02
N ALA A 64 39.85 -24.65 12.25
CA ALA A 64 39.66 -23.67 13.32
C ALA A 64 40.94 -22.88 13.61
N GLU A 65 42.04 -23.58 13.71
CA GLU A 65 43.39 -23.00 13.94
C GLU A 65 43.82 -22.14 12.74
N GLN A 66 43.56 -22.63 11.52
CA GLN A 66 43.86 -21.87 10.29
C GLN A 66 43.07 -20.53 10.26
N ILE A 67 41.79 -20.54 10.62
CA ILE A 67 40.96 -19.33 10.68
C ILE A 67 41.47 -18.39 11.80
N ALA A 68 41.73 -18.92 13.01
CA ALA A 68 42.22 -18.13 14.13
C ALA A 68 43.58 -17.47 13.83
N GLN A 69 44.48 -18.21 13.13
CA GLN A 69 45.76 -17.67 12.74
C GLN A 69 45.65 -16.58 11.65
N ALA A 70 44.74 -16.75 10.70
CA ALA A 70 44.53 -15.78 9.62
C ALA A 70 43.82 -14.52 10.09
N CYS A 71 42.94 -14.63 11.08
CA CYS A 71 42.09 -13.54 11.60
C CYS A 71 42.08 -13.52 13.14
N PRO A 72 43.15 -13.02 13.79
CA PRO A 72 43.30 -13.06 15.27
C PRO A 72 42.25 -12.24 16.04
N LYS A 73 41.53 -11.36 15.36
CA LYS A 73 40.42 -10.57 15.95
C LYS A 73 39.13 -11.39 16.11
N ALA A 74 38.98 -12.48 15.36
CA ALA A 74 37.79 -13.31 15.41
C ALA A 74 37.88 -14.31 16.57
N GLN A 75 36.81 -14.42 17.34
CA GLN A 75 36.64 -15.49 18.32
C GLN A 75 36.23 -16.75 17.56
N VAL A 76 37.11 -17.76 17.54
CA VAL A 76 36.80 -19.06 16.93
C VAL A 76 36.33 -20.04 18.01
N ILE A 77 35.18 -20.64 17.82
CA ILE A 77 34.53 -21.59 18.73
C ILE A 77 34.37 -22.92 18.03
N CYS A 78 34.91 -23.99 18.64
CA CYS A 78 34.71 -25.35 18.11
C CYS A 78 33.44 -25.96 18.71
N SER A 79 32.50 -26.40 17.87
CA SER A 79 31.22 -26.98 18.35
C SER A 79 31.33 -28.40 18.89
N GLY A 80 32.41 -29.14 18.52
CA GLY A 80 32.64 -30.54 18.90
C GLY A 80 31.75 -31.56 18.19
N ALA A 81 30.76 -31.11 17.44
CA ALA A 81 29.91 -31.93 16.57
C ALA A 81 29.29 -31.02 15.48
N ASN A 82 28.91 -31.61 14.35
CA ASN A 82 28.18 -30.85 13.33
C ASN A 82 26.72 -30.57 13.78
N LEU A 83 26.45 -29.37 14.25
CA LEU A 83 25.15 -28.88 14.73
C LEU A 83 24.22 -28.41 13.60
N GLY A 84 24.68 -28.46 12.35
CA GLY A 84 23.98 -27.78 11.24
C GLY A 84 24.16 -26.26 11.27
N PHE A 85 23.54 -25.55 10.36
CA PHE A 85 23.60 -24.09 10.32
C PHE A 85 22.85 -23.46 11.51
N ALA A 86 21.64 -23.94 11.78
CA ALA A 86 20.81 -23.44 12.88
C ALA A 86 21.50 -23.53 14.25
N GLY A 87 22.00 -24.71 14.61
CA GLY A 87 22.70 -24.91 15.89
C GLY A 87 24.05 -24.18 15.97
N GLY A 88 24.80 -24.13 14.85
CA GLY A 88 26.02 -23.33 14.77
C GLY A 88 25.78 -21.84 15.01
N CYS A 89 24.75 -21.28 14.40
CA CYS A 89 24.34 -19.88 14.63
C CYS A 89 23.91 -19.63 16.08
N ASN A 90 23.11 -20.52 16.68
CA ASN A 90 22.72 -20.41 18.08
C ASN A 90 23.92 -20.40 19.01
N LEU A 91 24.89 -21.34 18.82
CA LEU A 91 26.13 -21.39 19.59
C LEU A 91 26.95 -20.10 19.45
N GLY A 92 26.95 -19.50 18.24
CA GLY A 92 27.59 -18.21 18.03
C GLY A 92 26.89 -17.08 18.80
N VAL A 93 25.55 -17.05 18.79
CA VAL A 93 24.78 -16.03 19.54
C VAL A 93 24.88 -16.19 21.06
N ASP A 94 25.02 -17.40 21.56
CA ASP A 94 25.25 -17.65 23.01
C ASP A 94 26.56 -17.03 23.49
N ASN A 95 27.54 -16.84 22.58
CA ASN A 95 28.82 -16.20 22.87
C ASN A 95 28.85 -14.72 22.45
N ALA A 96 27.78 -14.19 21.88
CA ALA A 96 27.70 -12.80 21.40
C ALA A 96 27.31 -11.83 22.52
N THR A 97 28.02 -10.68 22.56
CA THR A 97 27.77 -9.60 23.51
C THR A 97 27.06 -8.39 22.90
N GLY A 98 26.92 -8.32 21.58
CA GLY A 98 26.36 -7.18 20.87
C GLY A 98 24.86 -6.97 21.08
N GLN A 99 24.44 -5.73 20.95
CA GLN A 99 23.03 -5.33 20.89
C GLN A 99 22.33 -5.89 19.67
N TYR A 100 23.07 -5.99 18.57
CA TYR A 100 22.63 -6.54 17.30
C TYR A 100 23.44 -7.79 16.98
N VAL A 101 22.78 -8.79 16.43
CA VAL A 101 23.41 -9.97 15.85
C VAL A 101 23.25 -9.90 14.34
N ALA A 102 24.32 -10.11 13.62
CA ALA A 102 24.33 -10.26 12.18
C ALA A 102 24.77 -11.67 11.80
N PHE A 103 23.96 -12.39 11.06
CA PHE A 103 24.33 -13.66 10.46
C PHE A 103 24.89 -13.39 9.05
N LEU A 104 26.03 -13.98 8.77
CA LEU A 104 26.69 -13.88 7.47
C LEU A 104 27.23 -15.24 7.07
N ASN A 105 26.87 -15.73 5.89
CA ASN A 105 27.43 -16.97 5.39
C ASN A 105 28.97 -16.83 5.20
N ASN A 106 29.68 -17.90 5.46
CA ASN A 106 31.12 -17.90 5.32
C ASN A 106 31.64 -17.77 3.89
N ASP A 107 30.77 -17.99 2.89
CA ASP A 107 31.00 -17.77 1.46
C ASP A 107 30.34 -16.48 0.93
N ALA A 108 30.01 -15.56 1.85
CA ALA A 108 29.52 -14.22 1.53
C ALA A 108 30.60 -13.15 1.73
N ARG A 109 30.37 -11.99 1.10
CA ARG A 109 31.20 -10.79 1.20
C ARG A 109 30.31 -9.59 1.45
N PRO A 110 30.43 -8.89 2.59
CA PRO A 110 29.62 -7.71 2.86
C PRO A 110 30.09 -6.51 2.03
N GLY A 111 29.16 -5.65 1.64
CA GLY A 111 29.45 -4.33 1.06
C GLY A 111 29.83 -3.33 2.15
N PRO A 112 30.45 -2.18 1.78
CA PRO A 112 31.00 -1.22 2.75
C PRO A 112 29.97 -0.70 3.77
N ARG A 113 28.71 -0.52 3.37
CA ARG A 113 27.62 -0.02 4.22
C ARG A 113 26.72 -1.11 4.82
N TRP A 114 27.09 -2.37 4.66
CA TRP A 114 26.26 -3.51 5.07
C TRP A 114 25.73 -3.38 6.52
N ILE A 115 26.61 -3.12 7.48
CA ILE A 115 26.23 -2.95 8.90
C ILE A 115 25.59 -1.60 9.15
N SER A 116 26.21 -0.49 8.67
CA SER A 116 25.72 0.86 8.99
C SER A 116 24.30 1.08 8.51
N ALA A 117 23.95 0.66 7.29
CA ALA A 117 22.60 0.78 6.75
C ALA A 117 21.57 -0.05 7.55
N ALA A 118 21.92 -1.27 7.96
CA ALA A 118 21.04 -2.12 8.75
C ALA A 118 20.78 -1.53 10.15
N VAL A 119 21.83 -1.05 10.82
CA VAL A 119 21.72 -0.45 12.15
C VAL A 119 20.98 0.88 12.09
N GLU A 120 21.28 1.74 11.12
CA GLU A 120 20.57 3.00 10.87
C GLU A 120 19.05 2.76 10.72
N ALA A 121 18.65 1.75 9.94
CA ALA A 121 17.25 1.39 9.78
C ALA A 121 16.60 0.96 11.11
N MET A 122 17.26 0.12 11.89
CA MET A 122 16.75 -0.34 13.19
C MET A 122 16.72 0.77 14.25
N GLU A 123 17.67 1.70 14.23
CA GLU A 123 17.69 2.83 15.18
C GLU A 123 16.66 3.91 14.81
N SER A 124 16.41 4.13 13.53
CA SER A 124 15.42 5.09 13.06
C SER A 124 13.96 4.68 13.37
N ASP A 125 13.71 3.36 13.44
CA ASP A 125 12.40 2.80 13.77
C ASP A 125 12.55 1.64 14.77
N PRO A 126 12.29 1.87 16.07
CA PRO A 126 12.38 0.82 17.09
C PRO A 126 11.45 -0.37 16.90
N THR A 127 10.43 -0.26 16.04
CA THR A 127 9.51 -1.36 15.72
C THR A 127 10.13 -2.38 14.77
N ILE A 128 11.24 -2.05 14.10
CA ILE A 128 11.99 -2.98 13.26
C ILE A 128 12.80 -3.91 14.17
N SER A 129 12.42 -5.17 14.16
CA SER A 129 13.05 -6.22 14.96
C SER A 129 14.23 -6.87 14.25
N ALA A 130 14.18 -6.96 12.93
CA ALA A 130 15.19 -7.59 12.09
C ALA A 130 15.30 -6.89 10.73
N VAL A 131 16.47 -7.01 10.10
CA VAL A 131 16.75 -6.46 8.78
C VAL A 131 17.21 -7.58 7.84
N ALA A 132 16.54 -7.67 6.69
CA ALA A 132 16.94 -8.48 5.56
C ALA A 132 17.80 -7.61 4.62
N SER A 133 19.04 -8.01 4.38
CA SER A 133 19.95 -7.33 3.46
C SER A 133 19.60 -7.63 2.01
N LYS A 134 19.97 -6.74 1.10
CA LYS A 134 20.05 -7.02 -0.34
C LYS A 134 21.24 -7.96 -0.57
N VAL A 135 20.98 -9.12 -1.16
CA VAL A 135 22.04 -10.06 -1.48
C VAL A 135 22.13 -10.23 -2.99
N LEU A 136 23.32 -10.03 -3.52
CA LEU A 136 23.66 -10.20 -4.93
C LEU A 136 24.54 -11.41 -5.11
N ASP A 137 24.67 -11.87 -6.37
CA ASP A 137 25.68 -12.84 -6.73
C ASP A 137 27.10 -12.30 -6.46
N TRP A 138 28.12 -13.15 -6.57
CA TRP A 138 29.49 -12.77 -6.22
C TRP A 138 30.02 -11.58 -7.04
N ASP A 139 29.59 -11.47 -8.29
CA ASP A 139 30.02 -10.45 -9.23
C ASP A 139 29.19 -9.15 -9.10
N GLY A 140 28.06 -9.20 -8.40
CA GLY A 140 27.17 -8.08 -8.14
C GLY A 140 26.27 -7.72 -9.32
N GLU A 141 26.08 -8.64 -10.26
CA GLU A 141 25.30 -8.43 -11.48
C GLU A 141 23.84 -8.88 -11.30
N ASN A 142 23.61 -9.96 -10.54
CA ASN A 142 22.30 -10.55 -10.38
C ASN A 142 21.88 -10.62 -8.93
N VAL A 143 20.58 -10.61 -8.70
CA VAL A 143 19.95 -10.75 -7.39
C VAL A 143 20.09 -12.21 -6.92
N ASP A 144 20.58 -12.40 -5.69
CA ASP A 144 20.41 -13.65 -4.94
C ASP A 144 19.20 -13.55 -4.00
N TYR A 145 19.04 -12.40 -3.30
CA TYR A 145 17.90 -12.18 -2.42
C TYR A 145 17.53 -10.69 -2.33
N VAL A 146 16.26 -10.38 -2.55
CA VAL A 146 15.63 -9.08 -2.27
C VAL A 146 14.24 -9.26 -1.66
N ASP A 147 13.63 -10.45 -1.83
CA ASP A 147 12.31 -10.79 -1.30
C ASP A 147 12.18 -12.30 -1.14
N GLY A 148 11.55 -12.73 -0.06
CA GLY A 148 11.21 -14.12 0.20
C GLY A 148 9.70 -14.34 0.11
N SER A 149 9.28 -15.39 -0.58
CA SER A 149 7.90 -15.83 -0.69
C SER A 149 7.72 -17.25 -0.16
N LEU A 150 6.47 -17.60 0.16
CA LEU A 150 6.10 -18.89 0.67
C LEU A 150 4.90 -19.42 -0.13
N ALA A 151 5.03 -20.63 -0.68
CA ALA A 151 3.88 -21.32 -1.25
C ALA A 151 2.99 -21.88 -0.14
N TRP A 152 1.70 -22.07 -0.43
CA TRP A 152 0.72 -22.57 0.54
C TRP A 152 1.13 -23.90 1.20
N PHE A 153 1.89 -24.73 0.50
CA PHE A 153 2.44 -25.99 1.01
C PHE A 153 3.76 -25.81 1.78
N GLY A 154 4.05 -24.60 2.26
CA GLY A 154 5.18 -24.32 3.14
C GLY A 154 6.53 -24.16 2.43
N MET A 155 6.60 -24.26 1.09
CA MET A 155 7.85 -24.12 0.37
C MET A 155 8.24 -22.65 0.24
N GLY A 156 9.35 -22.26 0.92
CA GLY A 156 9.97 -20.94 0.77
C GLY A 156 10.82 -20.84 -0.48
N TYR A 157 10.76 -19.69 -1.14
CA TYR A 157 11.59 -19.41 -2.32
C TYR A 157 11.93 -17.92 -2.43
N LYS A 158 13.05 -17.64 -3.09
CA LYS A 158 13.52 -16.28 -3.38
C LYS A 158 12.89 -15.82 -4.70
N ARG A 159 12.08 -14.76 -4.68
CA ARG A 159 11.25 -14.39 -5.84
C ARG A 159 12.03 -13.88 -7.02
N GLU A 160 12.95 -12.99 -6.83
CA GLU A 160 13.65 -12.29 -7.93
C GLU A 160 15.07 -12.84 -8.13
N ALA A 161 15.34 -14.04 -7.61
CA ALA A 161 16.65 -14.67 -7.75
C ALA A 161 17.04 -14.84 -9.22
N GLU A 162 18.33 -14.66 -9.51
CA GLU A 162 18.94 -14.77 -10.85
C GLU A 162 18.54 -13.66 -11.84
N ARG A 163 17.74 -12.65 -11.42
CA ARG A 163 17.44 -11.48 -12.24
C ARG A 163 18.54 -10.42 -12.11
N PRO A 164 18.80 -9.65 -13.18
CA PRO A 164 19.74 -8.53 -13.10
C PRO A 164 19.31 -7.50 -12.03
N ASP A 165 20.30 -6.96 -11.32
CA ASP A 165 20.09 -5.82 -10.43
C ASP A 165 20.04 -4.52 -11.26
N ASP A 166 18.88 -4.20 -11.78
CA ASP A 166 18.64 -3.08 -12.70
C ASP A 166 18.17 -1.79 -11.97
N GLY A 167 18.26 -1.76 -10.62
CA GLY A 167 17.82 -0.63 -9.80
C GLY A 167 16.33 -0.67 -9.43
N SER A 168 15.57 -1.70 -9.80
CA SER A 168 14.16 -1.82 -9.42
C SER A 168 13.96 -2.28 -7.96
N TYR A 169 15.02 -2.64 -7.26
CA TYR A 169 14.96 -3.18 -5.89
C TYR A 169 15.44 -2.20 -4.80
N GLU A 170 15.45 -0.91 -5.07
CA GLU A 170 16.00 0.13 -4.18
C GLU A 170 14.98 0.67 -3.16
N VAL A 171 13.84 0.02 -3.00
CA VAL A 171 12.78 0.48 -2.07
C VAL A 171 12.73 -0.43 -0.84
N ALA A 172 12.98 0.15 0.33
CA ALA A 172 12.85 -0.53 1.62
C ALA A 172 11.40 -0.91 1.93
N ARG A 173 11.13 -2.15 2.37
CA ARG A 173 9.79 -2.67 2.66
C ARG A 173 9.81 -3.76 3.72
N ASP A 174 8.66 -4.05 4.32
CA ASP A 174 8.53 -5.19 5.20
C ASP A 174 8.45 -6.48 4.36
N VAL A 175 9.11 -7.53 4.84
CA VAL A 175 9.19 -8.85 4.17
C VAL A 175 8.85 -9.96 5.17
N LEU A 176 8.48 -11.14 4.65
CA LEU A 176 8.15 -12.26 5.52
C LEU A 176 9.38 -12.79 6.27
N PHE A 177 10.49 -12.96 5.58
CA PHE A 177 11.75 -13.44 6.17
C PHE A 177 12.95 -12.83 5.43
N GLY A 178 14.12 -12.85 6.03
CA GLY A 178 15.40 -12.54 5.40
C GLY A 178 16.20 -13.83 5.16
N THR A 179 17.17 -13.82 4.27
CA THR A 179 18.03 -14.98 4.03
C THR A 179 19.13 -15.10 5.09
N GLY A 180 19.41 -16.31 5.58
CA GLY A 180 20.55 -16.59 6.46
C GLY A 180 21.92 -16.22 5.87
N ALA A 181 21.99 -15.93 4.56
CA ALA A 181 23.22 -15.46 3.92
C ALA A 181 23.66 -14.07 4.42
N ALA A 182 22.71 -13.15 4.74
CA ALA A 182 23.00 -11.82 5.30
C ALA A 182 21.76 -11.28 6.01
N PHE A 183 21.70 -11.39 7.33
CA PHE A 183 20.52 -11.07 8.13
C PHE A 183 20.90 -10.44 9.47
N PHE A 184 20.18 -9.40 9.87
CA PHE A 184 20.37 -8.73 11.18
C PHE A 184 19.14 -8.89 12.05
N ILE A 185 19.37 -9.00 13.35
CA ILE A 185 18.30 -9.04 14.35
C ILE A 185 18.76 -8.40 15.67
N ARG A 186 17.85 -7.79 16.40
CA ARG A 186 18.12 -7.39 17.78
C ARG A 186 18.40 -8.63 18.62
N ALA A 187 19.52 -8.65 19.36
CA ALA A 187 19.90 -9.79 20.16
C ALA A 187 18.83 -10.16 21.22
N SER A 188 18.14 -9.17 21.78
CA SER A 188 17.03 -9.38 22.73
C SER A 188 15.86 -10.11 22.05
N VAL A 189 15.49 -9.70 20.84
CA VAL A 189 14.40 -10.31 20.06
C VAL A 189 14.75 -11.75 19.68
N TYR A 190 16.00 -11.99 19.20
CA TYR A 190 16.45 -13.34 18.86
C TYR A 190 16.30 -14.33 20.04
N ARG A 191 16.73 -13.89 21.23
CA ARG A 191 16.59 -14.69 22.46
C ARG A 191 15.13 -14.86 22.90
N GLU A 192 14.31 -13.80 22.79
CA GLU A 192 12.89 -13.82 23.15
C GLU A 192 12.09 -14.84 22.32
N VAL A 193 12.40 -14.94 21.03
CA VAL A 193 11.70 -15.87 20.12
C VAL A 193 12.34 -17.27 20.09
N GLY A 194 13.42 -17.51 20.85
CA GLY A 194 14.07 -18.81 20.98
C GLY A 194 15.06 -19.13 19.85
N GLY A 195 15.58 -18.11 19.15
CA GLY A 195 16.61 -18.28 18.11
C GLY A 195 16.17 -19.08 16.89
N PHE A 196 17.11 -19.66 16.19
CA PHE A 196 16.83 -20.65 15.15
C PHE A 196 16.41 -21.99 15.78
N ASP A 197 15.44 -22.66 15.18
CA ASP A 197 15.01 -23.97 15.62
C ASP A 197 15.99 -25.04 15.08
N GLU A 198 16.77 -25.64 15.96
CA GLU A 198 17.83 -26.60 15.61
C GLU A 198 17.32 -27.87 14.92
N ARG A 199 16.04 -28.18 15.02
CA ARG A 199 15.39 -29.30 14.34
C ARG A 199 15.43 -29.14 12.80
N PHE A 200 15.54 -27.93 12.32
CA PHE A 200 15.74 -27.68 10.88
C PHE A 200 17.13 -28.10 10.41
N PHE A 201 18.13 -28.05 11.25
CA PHE A 201 19.52 -28.37 10.94
C PHE A 201 20.15 -27.43 9.91
N MET A 202 19.60 -27.38 8.70
CA MET A 202 20.01 -26.55 7.58
C MET A 202 18.80 -26.31 6.68
N PHE A 203 18.66 -25.10 6.12
CA PHE A 203 17.52 -24.60 5.34
C PHE A 203 16.24 -24.43 6.16
N TYR A 204 15.49 -23.39 5.87
CA TYR A 204 14.25 -23.02 6.53
C TYR A 204 14.36 -22.47 7.96
N GLU A 205 15.52 -22.49 8.60
CA GLU A 205 15.70 -21.83 9.89
C GLU A 205 15.42 -20.33 9.80
N ASP A 206 15.79 -19.70 8.68
CA ASP A 206 15.55 -18.29 8.37
C ASP A 206 14.07 -18.04 7.99
N VAL A 207 13.46 -18.89 7.18
CA VAL A 207 12.03 -18.85 6.86
C VAL A 207 11.19 -19.00 8.11
N ASP A 208 11.48 -19.99 8.95
CA ASP A 208 10.77 -20.22 10.21
C ASP A 208 10.92 -19.05 11.19
N LEU A 209 12.13 -18.51 11.33
CA LEU A 209 12.38 -17.36 12.19
C LEU A 209 11.59 -16.13 11.72
N GLY A 210 11.68 -15.82 10.44
CA GLY A 210 10.94 -14.68 9.85
C GLY A 210 9.43 -14.84 10.00
N TRP A 211 8.92 -16.05 9.79
CA TRP A 211 7.49 -16.35 9.97
C TRP A 211 7.06 -16.17 11.43
N ARG A 212 7.84 -16.70 12.41
CA ARG A 212 7.59 -16.52 13.85
C ARG A 212 7.62 -15.05 14.26
N LEU A 213 8.60 -14.27 13.78
CA LEU A 213 8.69 -12.84 14.06
C LEU A 213 7.42 -12.12 13.62
N ASN A 214 6.99 -12.37 12.37
CA ASN A 214 5.77 -11.78 11.85
C ASN A 214 4.51 -12.23 12.60
N LEU A 215 4.40 -13.52 12.96
CA LEU A 215 3.31 -14.05 13.79
C LEU A 215 3.19 -13.34 15.14
N LEU A 216 4.31 -13.01 15.74
CA LEU A 216 4.39 -12.32 17.03
C LEU A 216 4.23 -10.80 16.92
N GLY A 217 3.89 -10.29 15.73
CA GLY A 217 3.67 -8.87 15.47
C GLY A 217 4.95 -8.05 15.33
N MET A 218 6.10 -8.71 15.21
CA MET A 218 7.39 -8.09 14.96
C MET A 218 7.58 -7.82 13.46
N ARG A 219 8.51 -6.92 13.10
CA ARG A 219 8.75 -6.53 11.71
C ARG A 219 10.14 -6.96 11.25
N VAL A 220 10.19 -7.55 10.05
CA VAL A 220 11.41 -7.82 9.29
C VAL A 220 11.46 -6.84 8.13
N ARG A 221 12.47 -5.98 8.10
CA ARG A 221 12.60 -4.90 7.11
C ARG A 221 13.67 -5.24 6.07
N TYR A 222 13.32 -5.25 4.80
CA TYR A 222 14.29 -5.24 3.70
C TYR A 222 14.91 -3.84 3.58
N VAL A 223 16.25 -3.77 3.60
CA VAL A 223 17.02 -2.54 3.50
C VAL A 223 17.99 -2.65 2.32
N PRO A 224 17.69 -2.00 1.18
CA PRO A 224 18.47 -2.15 -0.05
C PRO A 224 19.91 -1.62 0.06
N GLU A 225 20.18 -0.65 0.94
CA GLU A 225 21.50 -0.10 1.18
C GLU A 225 22.41 -1.05 2.00
N SER A 226 21.82 -2.05 2.68
CA SER A 226 22.55 -3.11 3.38
C SER A 226 22.85 -4.24 2.39
N VAL A 227 23.98 -4.16 1.69
CA VAL A 227 24.32 -5.06 0.57
C VAL A 227 25.33 -6.10 1.01
N ALA A 228 25.12 -7.37 0.59
CA ALA A 228 26.09 -8.45 0.67
C ALA A 228 26.16 -9.19 -0.67
N TYR A 229 27.28 -9.84 -0.95
CA TYR A 229 27.54 -10.65 -2.15
C TYR A 229 27.75 -12.10 -1.73
N HIS A 230 27.19 -13.06 -2.47
CA HIS A 230 27.15 -14.45 -2.05
C HIS A 230 27.54 -15.39 -3.21
N LYS A 231 28.38 -16.39 -2.93
CA LYS A 231 28.84 -17.35 -3.95
C LYS A 231 27.82 -18.40 -4.32
N HIS A 232 26.79 -18.55 -3.56
CA HIS A 232 25.68 -19.49 -3.70
C HIS A 232 26.07 -20.95 -4.09
N HIS A 233 25.52 -21.95 -3.40
CA HIS A 233 25.67 -23.41 -3.66
C HIS A 233 27.05 -24.05 -3.48
N MET A 234 28.09 -23.40 -2.96
CA MET A 234 29.42 -24.05 -2.84
C MET A 234 29.42 -25.27 -1.90
N THR A 235 28.64 -25.22 -0.82
CA THR A 235 28.55 -26.35 0.13
C THR A 235 27.62 -27.46 -0.39
N MET A 236 26.53 -27.12 -1.08
CA MET A 236 25.49 -28.07 -1.48
C MET A 236 25.87 -29.00 -2.59
N ARG A 237 26.68 -28.57 -3.55
CA ARG A 237 27.23 -29.44 -4.62
C ARG A 237 27.96 -30.68 -4.08
N LYS A 238 28.37 -30.64 -2.80
CA LYS A 238 29.06 -31.77 -2.12
C LYS A 238 28.07 -32.80 -1.54
N PHE A 239 26.79 -32.45 -1.30
CA PHE A 239 25.81 -33.31 -0.61
C PHE A 239 24.92 -34.14 -1.54
N GLY A 240 24.75 -33.74 -2.80
CA GLY A 240 23.91 -34.39 -3.81
C GLY A 240 22.42 -33.99 -3.69
N ASP A 241 21.73 -33.87 -4.85
CA ASP A 241 20.40 -33.29 -5.02
C ASP A 241 19.31 -33.93 -4.15
N TYR A 242 19.39 -35.24 -3.86
CA TYR A 242 18.36 -35.91 -3.06
C TYR A 242 18.40 -35.51 -1.57
N ARG A 243 19.55 -35.13 -1.01
CA ARG A 243 19.68 -34.70 0.39
C ARG A 243 19.14 -33.28 0.57
N GLU A 244 19.41 -32.42 -0.38
CA GLU A 244 18.87 -31.07 -0.40
C GLU A 244 17.35 -31.12 -0.49
N THR A 245 16.81 -31.84 -1.49
CA THR A 245 15.36 -32.02 -1.63
C THR A 245 14.71 -32.60 -0.38
N TYR A 246 15.35 -33.60 0.25
CA TYR A 246 14.85 -34.17 1.51
C TYR A 246 14.76 -33.12 2.61
N LEU A 247 15.79 -32.30 2.82
CA LEU A 247 15.80 -31.26 3.84
C LEU A 247 14.73 -30.19 3.53
N LEU A 248 14.61 -29.76 2.28
CA LEU A 248 13.61 -28.77 1.88
C LEU A 248 12.18 -29.28 2.11
N GLU A 249 11.86 -30.50 1.68
CA GLU A 249 10.53 -31.10 1.88
C GLU A 249 10.20 -31.28 3.36
N ARG A 250 11.13 -31.86 4.12
CA ARG A 250 11.00 -32.07 5.56
C ARG A 250 10.76 -30.76 6.31
N ASN A 251 11.61 -29.76 6.04
CA ASN A 251 11.60 -28.51 6.77
C ASN A 251 10.38 -27.66 6.42
N ALA A 252 9.93 -27.69 5.16
CA ALA A 252 8.67 -27.05 4.76
C ALA A 252 7.48 -27.57 5.60
N MET A 253 7.40 -28.89 5.80
CA MET A 253 6.34 -29.49 6.64
C MET A 253 6.47 -29.11 8.12
N LEU A 254 7.69 -29.11 8.67
CA LEU A 254 7.93 -28.66 10.06
C LEU A 254 7.50 -27.20 10.25
N ALA A 255 7.86 -26.32 9.30
CA ALA A 255 7.49 -24.91 9.34
C ALA A 255 5.97 -24.72 9.27
N MET A 256 5.26 -25.44 8.40
CA MET A 256 3.79 -25.40 8.33
C MET A 256 3.13 -25.82 9.65
N VAL A 257 3.52 -26.97 10.18
CA VAL A 257 2.96 -27.50 11.43
C VAL A 257 3.16 -26.51 12.56
N LYS A 258 4.28 -25.85 12.63
CA LYS A 258 4.62 -24.88 13.67
C LYS A 258 3.84 -23.57 13.53
N ASN A 259 3.74 -23.03 12.31
CA ASN A 259 3.42 -21.62 12.09
C ASN A 259 1.97 -21.36 11.63
N TYR A 260 1.32 -22.21 10.84
CA TYR A 260 -0.07 -21.99 10.43
C TYR A 260 -1.04 -22.02 11.61
N SER A 261 -2.16 -21.30 11.53
CA SER A 261 -3.29 -21.42 12.46
C SER A 261 -3.89 -22.84 12.44
N ASP A 262 -4.69 -23.20 13.43
CA ASP A 262 -5.32 -24.52 13.47
C ASP A 262 -6.27 -24.73 12.29
N GLU A 263 -7.00 -23.68 11.92
CA GLU A 263 -7.92 -23.71 10.78
C GLU A 263 -7.15 -23.91 9.46
N THR A 264 -6.15 -23.06 9.20
CA THR A 264 -5.34 -23.15 7.96
C THR A 264 -4.61 -24.49 7.88
N LEU A 265 -3.96 -24.91 8.98
CA LEU A 265 -3.22 -26.17 9.01
C LEU A 265 -4.11 -27.38 8.71
N GLY A 266 -5.33 -27.42 9.25
CA GLY A 266 -6.26 -28.52 9.05
C GLY A 266 -6.64 -28.75 7.58
N HIS A 267 -6.67 -27.68 6.77
CA HIS A 267 -6.96 -27.76 5.33
C HIS A 267 -5.70 -27.96 4.49
N VAL A 268 -4.61 -27.29 4.86
CA VAL A 268 -3.37 -27.27 4.08
C VAL A 268 -2.56 -28.55 4.23
N LEU A 269 -2.44 -29.08 5.45
CA LEU A 269 -1.50 -30.19 5.72
C LEU A 269 -1.80 -31.45 4.90
N PRO A 270 -3.06 -31.95 4.80
CA PRO A 270 -3.36 -33.12 3.98
C PRO A 270 -2.97 -32.93 2.51
N ALA A 271 -3.30 -31.78 1.94
CA ALA A 271 -2.98 -31.45 0.55
C ALA A 271 -1.47 -31.30 0.34
N ALA A 272 -0.74 -30.68 1.27
CA ALA A 272 0.70 -30.50 1.21
C ALA A 272 1.46 -31.84 1.28
N LEU A 273 1.02 -32.78 2.13
CA LEU A 273 1.61 -34.12 2.22
C LEU A 273 1.47 -34.88 0.89
N GLU A 274 0.27 -34.86 0.26
CA GLU A 274 0.08 -35.47 -1.05
C GLU A 274 0.94 -34.79 -2.13
N LEU A 275 0.96 -33.47 -2.14
CA LEU A 275 1.74 -32.69 -3.11
C LEU A 275 3.23 -32.93 -2.99
N SER A 276 3.78 -33.11 -1.77
CA SER A 276 5.19 -33.46 -1.53
C SER A 276 5.55 -34.79 -2.18
N VAL A 277 4.73 -35.83 -1.99
CA VAL A 277 4.94 -37.14 -2.64
C VAL A 277 4.88 -37.01 -4.17
N ARG A 278 3.90 -36.28 -4.68
CA ARG A 278 3.77 -36.07 -6.14
C ARG A 278 4.98 -35.36 -6.72
N ARG A 279 5.40 -34.27 -6.08
CA ARG A 279 6.54 -33.46 -6.52
C ARG A 279 7.84 -34.29 -6.58
N THR A 280 8.15 -34.99 -5.51
CA THR A 280 9.39 -35.77 -5.42
C THR A 280 9.41 -36.98 -6.35
N THR A 281 8.25 -37.63 -6.58
CA THR A 281 8.14 -38.70 -7.58
C THR A 281 8.32 -38.17 -9.00
N ASP A 282 7.78 -37.01 -9.34
CA ASP A 282 7.97 -36.38 -10.65
C ASP A 282 9.44 -35.93 -10.86
N MET A 283 10.04 -35.28 -9.83
CA MET A 283 11.45 -34.89 -9.88
C MET A 283 12.40 -36.10 -10.06
N GLY A 284 12.08 -37.21 -9.41
CA GLY A 284 12.85 -38.46 -9.55
C GLY A 284 12.58 -39.26 -10.82
N GLY A 285 11.63 -38.79 -11.68
CA GLY A 285 11.27 -39.43 -12.92
C GLY A 285 10.49 -40.76 -12.77
N LEU A 286 9.90 -40.99 -11.57
CA LEU A 286 9.09 -42.18 -11.33
C LEU A 286 7.67 -42.00 -11.93
N ASP A 287 7.35 -42.80 -12.96
CA ASP A 287 6.03 -42.80 -13.58
C ASP A 287 5.11 -43.84 -12.93
N PRO A 288 4.05 -43.43 -12.19
CA PRO A 288 3.08 -44.34 -11.59
C PRO A 288 2.34 -45.21 -12.62
N ALA A 289 2.25 -44.82 -13.88
CA ALA A 289 1.68 -45.67 -14.91
C ALA A 289 2.46 -46.99 -15.07
N ARG A 290 3.79 -46.94 -14.88
CA ARG A 290 4.63 -48.14 -14.88
C ARG A 290 4.31 -49.12 -13.77
N LEU A 291 3.75 -48.66 -12.66
CA LEU A 291 3.31 -49.52 -11.54
C LEU A 291 2.05 -50.33 -11.90
N LYS A 292 1.24 -49.86 -12.85
CA LYS A 292 0.04 -50.58 -13.32
C LYS A 292 0.38 -51.66 -14.37
N ASP A 293 1.45 -51.41 -15.17
CA ASP A 293 1.82 -52.24 -16.29
C ASP A 293 2.89 -53.30 -15.95
N VAL A 294 3.37 -53.28 -14.68
CA VAL A 294 4.43 -54.21 -14.27
C VAL A 294 3.84 -55.59 -14.08
N ALA A 295 4.02 -56.46 -15.08
CA ALA A 295 3.96 -57.86 -14.88
C ALA A 295 4.91 -58.26 -13.74
N LEU A 296 4.45 -59.17 -12.87
CA LEU A 296 5.08 -59.63 -11.61
C LEU A 296 6.56 -60.00 -11.61
N THR A 297 7.31 -59.67 -12.67
CA THR A 297 8.68 -60.17 -12.92
C THR A 297 9.72 -59.06 -13.11
N SER A 298 9.35 -57.78 -13.18
CA SER A 298 10.35 -56.68 -13.36
C SER A 298 10.67 -55.92 -12.09
N VAL A 299 11.96 -55.77 -11.79
CA VAL A 299 12.42 -54.91 -10.69
C VAL A 299 12.32 -53.46 -11.15
N ILE A 300 11.61 -52.65 -10.40
CA ILE A 300 11.56 -51.20 -10.63
C ILE A 300 12.66 -50.59 -9.81
N ASP A 301 13.62 -49.93 -10.48
CA ASP A 301 14.57 -49.07 -9.80
C ASP A 301 13.90 -47.79 -9.40
N VAL A 302 13.82 -47.51 -8.08
CA VAL A 302 13.23 -46.32 -7.53
C VAL A 302 14.33 -45.31 -7.17
N PRO A 303 14.43 -44.19 -7.87
CA PRO A 303 15.45 -43.18 -7.58
C PRO A 303 15.29 -42.65 -6.14
N LYS A 304 16.41 -42.41 -5.45
CA LYS A 304 16.39 -41.88 -4.07
C LYS A 304 15.62 -40.55 -3.99
N LEU A 305 15.72 -39.73 -5.02
CA LEU A 305 14.99 -38.45 -5.10
C LEU A 305 13.49 -38.65 -5.00
N SER A 306 12.92 -39.67 -5.63
CA SER A 306 11.49 -39.98 -5.57
C SER A 306 10.97 -40.34 -4.16
N LEU A 307 11.86 -40.73 -3.27
CA LEU A 307 11.50 -41.14 -1.89
C LEU A 307 11.62 -39.99 -0.88
N THR A 308 12.20 -38.85 -1.26
CA THR A 308 12.50 -37.77 -0.31
C THR A 308 11.27 -37.18 0.36
N GLY A 309 10.14 -37.05 -0.35
CA GLY A 309 8.87 -36.64 0.22
C GLY A 309 8.33 -37.62 1.25
N VAL A 310 8.38 -38.92 0.95
CA VAL A 310 7.93 -40.00 1.85
C VAL A 310 8.76 -40.00 3.14
N TYR A 311 10.09 -39.91 3.03
CA TYR A 311 10.96 -39.84 4.21
C TYR A 311 10.79 -38.51 4.99
N GLY A 312 10.46 -37.42 4.30
CA GLY A 312 10.10 -36.15 4.97
C GLY A 312 8.84 -36.30 5.84
N ILE A 313 7.82 -36.98 5.32
CA ILE A 313 6.56 -37.27 6.05
C ILE A 313 6.81 -38.20 7.23
N ASP A 314 7.59 -39.27 7.05
CA ASP A 314 7.96 -40.19 8.11
C ASP A 314 8.71 -39.48 9.24
N TYR A 315 9.65 -38.60 8.88
CA TYR A 315 10.39 -37.80 9.87
C TYR A 315 9.47 -36.80 10.61
N LEU A 316 8.53 -36.14 9.90
CA LEU A 316 7.52 -35.31 10.53
C LEU A 316 6.73 -36.07 11.58
N ALA A 317 6.29 -37.28 11.27
CA ALA A 317 5.56 -38.12 12.21
C ALA A 317 6.35 -38.38 13.48
N SER A 318 7.66 -38.57 13.39
CA SER A 318 8.54 -38.79 14.56
C SER A 318 8.70 -37.53 15.43
N LEU A 319 8.51 -36.32 14.90
CA LEU A 319 8.66 -35.05 15.61
C LEU A 319 7.34 -34.38 15.98
N LEU A 320 6.18 -34.94 15.61
CA LEU A 320 4.89 -34.31 15.87
C LEU A 320 4.67 -33.91 17.34
N GLY A 321 5.03 -34.76 18.29
CA GLY A 321 4.89 -34.47 19.73
C GLY A 321 5.63 -33.19 20.14
N PRO A 322 6.98 -33.14 19.98
CA PRO A 322 7.78 -31.95 20.29
C PRO A 322 7.38 -30.71 19.47
N MET A 323 7.00 -30.90 18.20
CA MET A 323 6.54 -29.78 17.35
C MET A 323 5.22 -29.21 17.85
N TRP A 324 4.29 -30.07 18.32
CA TRP A 324 3.00 -29.63 18.84
C TRP A 324 3.12 -28.83 20.13
N GLU A 325 4.09 -29.17 20.97
CA GLU A 325 4.41 -28.37 22.17
C GLU A 325 4.90 -26.96 21.82
N THR A 326 5.87 -26.87 20.90
CA THR A 326 6.37 -25.59 20.40
C THR A 326 5.25 -24.78 19.71
N ARG A 327 4.40 -25.47 18.93
CA ARG A 327 3.23 -24.86 18.30
C ARG A 327 2.29 -24.24 19.33
N ARG A 328 1.92 -24.96 20.40
CA ARG A 328 0.99 -24.45 21.42
C ARG A 328 1.50 -23.16 22.05
N ASP A 329 2.78 -23.09 22.38
CA ASP A 329 3.39 -21.87 22.90
C ASP A 329 3.31 -20.72 21.89
N LEU A 330 3.73 -20.96 20.66
CA LEU A 330 3.74 -19.96 19.60
C LEU A 330 2.32 -19.45 19.27
N GLN A 331 1.35 -20.34 19.11
CA GLN A 331 -0.03 -19.97 18.80
C GLN A 331 -0.70 -19.22 19.96
N GLY A 332 -0.35 -19.55 21.21
CA GLY A 332 -0.80 -18.80 22.40
C GLY A 332 -0.27 -17.36 22.45
N ARG A 333 0.88 -17.08 21.82
CA ARG A 333 1.51 -15.75 21.74
C ARG A 333 1.21 -15.02 20.43
N ARG A 334 0.50 -15.65 19.52
CA ARG A 334 0.19 -15.14 18.17
C ARG A 334 -0.53 -13.80 18.24
N LYS A 335 -0.08 -12.80 17.44
CA LYS A 335 -0.68 -11.47 17.32
C LYS A 335 -1.25 -11.19 15.95
N ARG A 336 -0.80 -11.90 14.89
CA ARG A 336 -1.30 -11.74 13.52
C ARG A 336 -1.96 -13.02 13.03
N THR A 337 -3.04 -12.88 12.29
CA THR A 337 -3.70 -13.98 11.56
C THR A 337 -2.85 -14.44 10.38
N ASP A 338 -3.15 -15.62 9.81
CA ASP A 338 -2.50 -16.06 8.57
C ASP A 338 -2.85 -15.11 7.40
N ALA A 339 -4.09 -14.64 7.32
CA ALA A 339 -4.52 -13.70 6.30
C ALA A 339 -3.69 -12.39 6.31
N GLU A 340 -3.40 -11.84 7.50
CA GLU A 340 -2.51 -10.68 7.63
C GLU A 340 -1.08 -10.97 7.18
N LEU A 341 -0.60 -12.19 7.42
CA LEU A 341 0.74 -12.60 6.99
C LEU A 341 0.82 -12.85 5.49
N PHE A 342 -0.25 -13.40 4.89
CA PHE A 342 -0.27 -13.69 3.45
C PHE A 342 -0.18 -12.42 2.60
N SER A 343 -0.48 -11.25 3.16
CA SER A 343 -0.23 -9.97 2.50
C SER A 343 1.26 -9.67 2.29
N LEU A 344 2.16 -10.29 3.08
CA LEU A 344 3.61 -10.12 2.97
C LEU A 344 4.24 -11.03 1.91
N PHE A 345 3.58 -12.11 1.50
CA PHE A 345 4.06 -13.01 0.46
C PHE A 345 3.02 -13.15 -0.65
N ARG A 346 3.34 -12.62 -1.81
CA ARG A 346 2.46 -12.63 -2.97
C ARG A 346 2.37 -14.05 -3.55
N ASN A 347 1.20 -14.40 -4.10
CA ASN A 347 0.98 -15.65 -4.83
C ASN A 347 1.26 -16.93 -4.04
N ALA A 348 0.73 -17.04 -2.81
CA ALA A 348 0.82 -18.29 -2.03
C ALA A 348 0.32 -19.52 -2.82
N ILE A 349 -0.58 -19.34 -3.78
CA ILE A 349 -1.11 -20.40 -4.68
C ILE A 349 -0.14 -20.73 -5.84
N GLU A 350 0.98 -20.03 -5.98
CA GLU A 350 1.95 -20.33 -7.04
C GLU A 350 2.53 -21.74 -6.87
N PRO A 351 2.59 -22.56 -7.95
CA PRO A 351 3.02 -23.96 -7.86
C PRO A 351 4.53 -24.14 -7.59
N ALA A 352 5.34 -23.10 -7.75
CA ALA A 352 6.79 -23.06 -7.53
C ALA A 352 7.66 -23.97 -8.45
N TYR A 353 7.12 -25.02 -9.07
CA TYR A 353 7.84 -25.95 -9.95
C TYR A 353 7.11 -26.15 -11.28
N PRO A 354 7.80 -26.15 -12.43
CA PRO A 354 7.18 -26.27 -13.76
C PRO A 354 7.03 -27.73 -14.25
N LEU A 355 6.73 -28.68 -13.36
CA LEU A 355 6.58 -30.09 -13.70
C LEU A 355 5.13 -30.41 -14.11
N PRO A 356 4.82 -30.92 -15.32
CA PRO A 356 3.43 -31.00 -15.82
C PRO A 356 2.47 -31.81 -14.94
N ARG A 357 2.88 -32.99 -14.43
CA ARG A 357 2.04 -33.84 -13.56
C ARG A 357 1.85 -33.25 -12.19
N TYR A 358 2.88 -32.60 -11.64
CA TYR A 358 2.82 -31.85 -10.41
C TYR A 358 1.88 -30.64 -10.54
N LEU A 359 1.95 -29.87 -11.63
CA LEU A 359 1.07 -28.73 -11.88
C LEU A 359 -0.41 -29.14 -11.90
N ALA A 360 -0.73 -30.28 -12.56
CA ALA A 360 -2.09 -30.83 -12.59
C ALA A 360 -2.55 -31.26 -11.18
N ALA A 361 -1.70 -31.92 -10.40
CA ALA A 361 -2.01 -32.32 -9.03
C ALA A 361 -2.19 -31.10 -8.12
N HIS A 362 -1.30 -30.11 -8.22
CA HIS A 362 -1.40 -28.84 -7.49
C HIS A 362 -2.77 -28.16 -7.72
N ALA A 363 -3.16 -27.95 -8.98
CA ALA A 363 -4.43 -27.33 -9.33
C ALA A 363 -5.64 -28.12 -8.78
N ASN A 364 -5.59 -29.45 -8.87
CA ASN A 364 -6.63 -30.33 -8.34
C ASN A 364 -6.73 -30.26 -6.81
N LEU A 365 -5.60 -30.23 -6.08
CA LEU A 365 -5.57 -30.14 -4.63
C LEU A 365 -6.06 -28.77 -4.14
N VAL A 366 -5.65 -27.68 -4.79
CA VAL A 366 -6.14 -26.33 -4.48
C VAL A 366 -7.68 -26.31 -4.57
N LYS A 367 -8.24 -26.87 -5.64
CA LYS A 367 -9.69 -26.93 -5.84
C LYS A 367 -10.39 -27.88 -4.87
N ALA A 368 -9.85 -29.10 -4.66
CA ALA A 368 -10.50 -30.15 -3.85
C ALA A 368 -10.54 -29.79 -2.36
N PHE A 369 -9.53 -29.11 -1.85
CA PHE A 369 -9.42 -28.69 -0.46
C PHE A 369 -9.88 -27.25 -0.23
N ASP A 370 -10.41 -26.58 -1.26
CA ASP A 370 -10.87 -25.18 -1.21
C ASP A 370 -9.80 -24.24 -0.62
N LEU A 371 -8.55 -24.44 -1.07
CA LEU A 371 -7.41 -23.70 -0.52
C LEU A 371 -7.42 -22.24 -0.94
N ASP A 372 -8.10 -21.89 -2.04
CA ASP A 372 -8.22 -20.52 -2.53
C ASP A 372 -8.77 -19.58 -1.46
N ARG A 373 -9.66 -20.04 -0.59
CA ARG A 373 -10.23 -19.19 0.47
C ARG A 373 -9.22 -18.77 1.55
N PHE A 374 -8.13 -19.53 1.74
CA PHE A 374 -7.07 -19.19 2.70
C PHE A 374 -5.95 -18.39 2.04
N PHE A 375 -5.74 -18.63 0.76
CA PHE A 375 -4.60 -18.13 -0.02
C PHE A 375 -5.03 -17.40 -1.28
N SER A 376 -6.34 -17.25 -1.52
CA SER A 376 -6.79 -16.34 -2.56
C SER A 376 -6.06 -15.04 -2.35
N PRO A 377 -5.42 -14.50 -3.38
CA PRO A 377 -4.92 -13.16 -3.30
C PRO A 377 -6.08 -12.33 -2.78
N ALA A 378 -5.83 -11.55 -1.75
CA ALA A 378 -6.77 -10.53 -1.30
C ALA A 378 -7.40 -9.91 -2.54
N ALA A 379 -8.70 -9.74 -2.55
CA ALA A 379 -9.48 -9.35 -3.73
C ALA A 379 -8.74 -8.31 -4.57
N ARG A 380 -8.62 -8.55 -5.85
CA ARG A 380 -7.95 -7.64 -6.78
C ARG A 380 -8.81 -6.41 -6.93
N ILE A 381 -8.25 -5.26 -6.57
CA ILE A 381 -9.00 -4.01 -6.51
C ILE A 381 -8.56 -3.09 -7.64
N LEU A 382 -9.53 -2.66 -8.43
CA LEU A 382 -9.37 -1.63 -9.42
C LEU A 382 -9.92 -0.31 -8.87
N VAL A 383 -9.07 0.69 -8.75
CA VAL A 383 -9.49 2.07 -8.44
C VAL A 383 -9.51 2.85 -9.73
N VAL A 384 -10.64 3.50 -10.06
CA VAL A 384 -10.81 4.25 -11.30
C VAL A 384 -11.11 5.71 -11.01
N THR A 385 -10.34 6.61 -11.61
CA THR A 385 -10.55 8.06 -11.55
C THR A 385 -10.71 8.67 -12.94
N GLY A 386 -11.53 9.70 -13.05
CA GLY A 386 -11.67 10.53 -14.26
C GLY A 386 -10.60 11.63 -14.37
N GLU A 387 -9.71 11.76 -13.39
CA GLU A 387 -8.69 12.79 -13.35
C GLU A 387 -7.33 12.29 -13.85
N PRO A 388 -6.52 13.16 -14.46
CA PRO A 388 -5.16 12.80 -14.83
C PRO A 388 -4.29 12.54 -13.59
N LEU A 389 -3.47 11.50 -13.65
CA LEU A 389 -2.47 11.17 -12.65
C LEU A 389 -1.13 11.74 -13.07
N SER A 390 -0.65 12.76 -12.37
CA SER A 390 0.60 13.46 -12.66
C SER A 390 1.21 13.99 -11.36
N GLY A 391 2.36 14.65 -11.42
CA GLY A 391 2.93 15.36 -10.28
C GLY A 391 2.04 16.49 -9.72
N ARG A 392 0.96 16.86 -10.44
CA ARG A 392 -0.02 17.89 -10.05
C ARG A 392 -1.40 17.26 -9.91
N LEU A 393 -1.67 16.66 -8.78
CA LEU A 393 -2.95 15.99 -8.51
C LEU A 393 -4.03 16.99 -8.09
N ALA A 394 -5.24 16.82 -8.64
CA ALA A 394 -6.46 17.46 -8.14
C ALA A 394 -7.12 16.59 -7.03
N GLY A 395 -8.08 17.14 -6.31
CA GLY A 395 -8.76 16.46 -5.20
C GLY A 395 -9.17 15.02 -5.49
N PRO A 396 -9.96 14.74 -6.55
CA PRO A 396 -10.36 13.37 -6.86
C PRO A 396 -9.18 12.43 -7.12
N ALA A 397 -8.14 12.91 -7.81
CA ALA A 397 -6.94 12.12 -8.07
C ALA A 397 -6.15 11.81 -6.79
N ILE A 398 -6.02 12.78 -5.86
CA ILE A 398 -5.42 12.58 -4.54
C ILE A 398 -6.18 11.48 -3.78
N ARG A 399 -7.50 11.58 -3.73
CA ARG A 399 -8.36 10.61 -3.03
C ARG A 399 -8.22 9.19 -3.62
N ALA A 400 -8.22 9.05 -4.94
CA ALA A 400 -8.00 7.77 -5.61
C ALA A 400 -6.60 7.21 -5.35
N TRP A 401 -5.59 8.07 -5.30
CA TRP A 401 -4.22 7.71 -4.97
C TRP A 401 -4.11 7.16 -3.54
N GLU A 402 -4.61 7.89 -2.56
CA GLU A 402 -4.54 7.51 -1.14
C GLU A 402 -5.37 6.25 -0.82
N MET A 403 -6.54 6.09 -1.45
CA MET A 403 -7.27 4.82 -1.41
C MET A 403 -6.43 3.67 -1.95
N SER A 404 -5.72 3.87 -3.07
CA SER A 404 -4.85 2.85 -3.66
C SER A 404 -3.66 2.53 -2.77
N VAL A 405 -3.05 3.55 -2.13
CA VAL A 405 -1.97 3.37 -1.14
C VAL A 405 -2.45 2.50 0.01
N ALA A 406 -3.59 2.83 0.62
CA ALA A 406 -4.15 2.10 1.75
C ALA A 406 -4.52 0.65 1.36
N LEU A 407 -5.28 0.48 0.28
CA LEU A 407 -5.74 -0.83 -0.19
C LEU A 407 -4.58 -1.74 -0.60
N SER A 408 -3.48 -1.17 -1.14
CA SER A 408 -2.31 -1.94 -1.57
C SER A 408 -1.50 -2.58 -0.44
N VAL A 409 -1.82 -2.28 0.81
CA VAL A 409 -1.21 -2.95 1.97
C VAL A 409 -1.65 -4.42 2.04
N GLY A 410 -2.93 -4.70 1.74
CA GLY A 410 -3.50 -6.03 1.84
C GLY A 410 -4.01 -6.63 0.52
N HIS A 411 -4.01 -5.88 -0.59
CA HIS A 411 -4.64 -6.27 -1.84
C HIS A 411 -3.76 -5.95 -3.06
N PRO A 412 -3.81 -6.77 -4.13
CA PRO A 412 -3.32 -6.34 -5.44
C PRO A 412 -4.18 -5.19 -5.95
N VAL A 413 -3.58 -4.04 -6.22
CA VAL A 413 -4.30 -2.83 -6.64
C VAL A 413 -3.82 -2.36 -8.01
N ARG A 414 -4.76 -1.90 -8.83
CA ARG A 414 -4.50 -1.07 -10.02
C ARG A 414 -5.22 0.25 -9.87
N LEU A 415 -4.51 1.35 -10.06
CA LEU A 415 -5.08 2.68 -10.16
C LEU A 415 -5.13 3.08 -11.64
N VAL A 416 -6.34 3.25 -12.16
CA VAL A 416 -6.55 3.59 -13.57
C VAL A 416 -7.14 4.99 -13.68
N SER A 417 -6.51 5.82 -14.52
CA SER A 417 -7.07 7.08 -14.97
C SER A 417 -7.66 6.92 -16.37
N THR A 418 -8.86 7.46 -16.59
CA THR A 418 -9.47 7.57 -17.91
C THR A 418 -9.10 8.86 -18.66
N ALA A 419 -8.39 9.79 -17.99
CA ALA A 419 -7.96 11.07 -18.54
C ALA A 419 -6.48 11.09 -18.97
N GLY A 420 -5.59 10.42 -18.24
CA GLY A 420 -4.17 10.33 -18.55
C GLY A 420 -3.31 9.95 -17.36
N VAL A 421 -2.13 9.40 -17.61
CA VAL A 421 -1.10 9.13 -16.62
C VAL A 421 0.23 9.69 -17.12
N GLU A 422 0.88 10.53 -16.33
CA GLU A 422 2.23 11.00 -16.53
C GLU A 422 3.12 10.35 -15.46
N THR A 423 4.37 10.62 -15.44
CA THR A 423 5.46 10.07 -14.59
C THR A 423 5.17 9.91 -13.08
N ILE A 424 4.03 9.35 -12.70
CA ILE A 424 3.69 9.01 -11.32
C ILE A 424 3.56 7.50 -11.17
N SER A 425 4.29 6.92 -10.23
CA SER A 425 4.28 5.48 -9.97
C SER A 425 4.36 5.19 -8.48
N HIS A 426 3.92 4.02 -8.06
CA HIS A 426 4.01 3.56 -6.69
C HIS A 426 4.49 2.10 -6.66
N HIS A 427 5.38 1.76 -5.72
CA HIS A 427 6.01 0.44 -5.65
C HIS A 427 5.05 -0.72 -5.30
N ARG A 428 3.86 -0.43 -4.76
CA ARG A 428 2.87 -1.45 -4.34
C ARG A 428 1.71 -1.64 -5.30
N PHE A 429 1.50 -0.73 -6.27
CA PHE A 429 0.39 -0.85 -7.22
C PHE A 429 0.75 -0.27 -8.59
N GLU A 430 0.05 -0.75 -9.61
CA GLU A 430 0.21 -0.28 -10.98
C GLU A 430 -0.63 0.98 -11.21
N THR A 431 -0.07 1.97 -11.93
CA THR A 431 -0.80 3.12 -12.47
C THR A 431 -0.95 2.98 -13.97
N CYS A 432 -2.19 3.06 -14.48
CA CYS A 432 -2.49 2.81 -15.88
C CYS A 432 -3.38 3.91 -16.47
N TYR A 433 -3.20 4.21 -17.75
CA TYR A 433 -4.13 4.99 -18.55
C TYR A 433 -4.97 4.05 -19.40
N ALA A 434 -6.29 4.07 -19.24
CA ALA A 434 -7.20 3.21 -19.99
C ALA A 434 -8.52 3.94 -20.30
N PRO A 435 -8.59 4.69 -21.39
CA PRO A 435 -9.81 5.37 -21.82
C PRO A 435 -10.77 4.42 -22.55
N GLY A 436 -12.07 4.55 -22.31
CA GLY A 436 -13.12 3.85 -23.07
C GLY A 436 -13.02 2.31 -22.96
N GLU A 437 -12.89 1.62 -24.09
CA GLU A 437 -12.85 0.14 -24.14
C GLU A 437 -11.54 -0.47 -23.59
N GLU A 438 -10.47 0.30 -23.52
CA GLU A 438 -9.21 -0.17 -22.90
C GLU A 438 -9.42 -0.52 -21.41
N LEU A 439 -10.44 0.08 -20.76
CA LEU A 439 -10.78 -0.20 -19.37
C LEU A 439 -11.32 -1.64 -19.17
N VAL A 440 -11.84 -2.32 -20.21
CA VAL A 440 -12.42 -3.66 -20.10
C VAL A 440 -11.42 -4.66 -19.50
N ALA A 441 -10.19 -4.68 -20.01
CA ALA A 441 -9.17 -5.61 -19.52
C ALA A 441 -8.85 -5.39 -18.02
N HIS A 442 -8.93 -4.16 -17.53
CA HIS A 442 -8.72 -3.84 -16.12
C HIS A 442 -9.93 -4.21 -15.26
N THR A 443 -11.15 -3.99 -15.77
CA THR A 443 -12.38 -4.41 -15.08
C THR A 443 -12.50 -5.93 -15.02
N ASP A 444 -12.10 -6.65 -16.06
CA ASP A 444 -12.09 -8.12 -16.07
C ASP A 444 -11.09 -8.69 -15.05
N TRP A 445 -9.95 -8.04 -14.89
CA TRP A 445 -8.93 -8.43 -13.92
C TRP A 445 -9.40 -8.26 -12.47
N ALA A 446 -10.22 -7.24 -12.16
CA ALA A 446 -10.60 -6.88 -10.80
C ALA A 446 -11.71 -7.79 -10.26
N ASP A 447 -11.73 -7.96 -8.94
CA ASP A 447 -12.83 -8.54 -8.18
C ASP A 447 -13.71 -7.43 -7.57
N ILE A 448 -13.07 -6.33 -7.13
CA ILE A 448 -13.71 -5.11 -6.61
C ILE A 448 -13.32 -3.93 -7.49
N ILE A 449 -14.28 -3.09 -7.82
CA ILE A 449 -14.08 -1.86 -8.57
C ILE A 449 -14.54 -0.69 -7.71
N VAL A 450 -13.60 0.17 -7.32
CA VAL A 450 -13.83 1.43 -6.63
C VAL A 450 -13.73 2.55 -7.67
N PHE A 451 -14.74 3.39 -7.78
CA PHE A 451 -14.73 4.44 -8.80
C PHE A 451 -15.31 5.76 -8.31
N GLN A 452 -14.92 6.83 -8.97
CA GLN A 452 -15.38 8.19 -8.79
C GLN A 452 -16.05 8.71 -10.07
N GLY A 453 -16.89 9.73 -9.93
CA GLY A 453 -17.51 10.41 -11.05
C GLY A 453 -18.57 9.57 -11.77
N PHE A 454 -18.64 9.68 -13.09
CA PHE A 454 -19.69 9.08 -13.92
C PHE A 454 -19.23 7.80 -14.67
N LEU A 455 -18.45 6.94 -14.01
CA LEU A 455 -17.84 5.78 -14.67
C LEU A 455 -18.85 4.89 -15.36
N LEU A 456 -20.00 4.61 -14.76
CA LEU A 456 -20.98 3.68 -15.32
C LEU A 456 -21.74 4.24 -16.54
N GLU A 457 -21.56 5.52 -16.88
CA GLU A 457 -21.99 6.07 -18.16
C GLU A 457 -21.15 5.51 -19.33
N SER A 458 -19.83 5.47 -19.18
CA SER A 458 -18.90 4.98 -20.19
C SER A 458 -18.62 3.49 -20.09
N ALA A 459 -18.61 2.92 -18.87
CA ALA A 459 -18.37 1.51 -18.57
C ALA A 459 -19.69 0.77 -18.28
N TRP A 460 -20.67 0.91 -19.17
CA TRP A 460 -22.02 0.35 -19.02
C TRP A 460 -22.07 -1.17 -18.81
N TRP A 461 -21.05 -1.93 -19.26
CA TRP A 461 -20.95 -3.39 -19.02
C TRP A 461 -20.88 -3.75 -17.55
N LEU A 462 -20.41 -2.83 -16.69
CA LEU A 462 -20.34 -3.03 -15.25
C LEU A 462 -21.72 -3.09 -14.58
N LEU A 463 -22.75 -2.50 -15.20
CA LEU A 463 -24.12 -2.56 -14.70
C LEU A 463 -24.64 -4.02 -14.57
N LYS A 464 -24.13 -4.92 -15.41
CA LYS A 464 -24.54 -6.34 -15.46
C LYS A 464 -23.45 -7.30 -14.97
N SER A 465 -22.30 -6.78 -14.56
CA SER A 465 -21.18 -7.62 -14.13
C SER A 465 -21.43 -8.20 -12.74
N GLU A 466 -20.79 -9.34 -12.47
CA GLU A 466 -20.76 -9.96 -11.14
C GLU A 466 -19.72 -9.35 -10.21
N LYS A 467 -19.00 -8.31 -10.66
CA LYS A 467 -17.99 -7.61 -9.87
C LYS A 467 -18.64 -6.83 -8.71
N ILE A 468 -17.94 -6.72 -7.60
CA ILE A 468 -18.33 -5.85 -6.48
C ILE A 468 -18.03 -4.42 -6.87
N ILE A 469 -19.04 -3.55 -6.79
CA ILE A 469 -18.95 -2.15 -7.22
C ILE A 469 -19.05 -1.25 -5.99
N VAL A 470 -17.99 -0.47 -5.76
CA VAL A 470 -17.92 0.56 -4.72
C VAL A 470 -17.97 1.93 -5.41
N ALA A 471 -19.04 2.67 -5.18
CA ALA A 471 -19.19 4.02 -5.72
C ALA A 471 -18.73 5.05 -4.69
N ASP A 472 -17.68 5.80 -5.00
CA ASP A 472 -17.21 6.92 -4.19
C ASP A 472 -18.02 8.18 -4.56
N VAL A 473 -19.09 8.43 -3.80
CA VAL A 473 -20.07 9.51 -4.01
C VAL A 473 -19.85 10.66 -3.03
N TYR A 474 -18.58 10.90 -2.69
CA TYR A 474 -18.17 11.97 -1.77
C TYR A 474 -18.55 13.37 -2.27
N ASP A 475 -18.96 13.49 -3.51
CA ASP A 475 -19.30 14.72 -4.18
C ASP A 475 -20.70 14.61 -4.81
N PRO A 476 -21.68 15.40 -4.34
CA PRO A 476 -23.04 15.37 -4.90
C PRO A 476 -23.12 16.11 -6.26
N MET A 477 -22.53 15.51 -7.28
CA MET A 477 -22.27 16.09 -8.61
C MET A 477 -23.51 16.70 -9.29
N HIS A 478 -24.71 16.18 -9.03
CA HIS A 478 -25.94 16.75 -9.58
C HIS A 478 -26.30 18.09 -8.93
N LEU A 479 -25.90 18.34 -7.68
CA LEU A 479 -26.04 19.64 -7.02
C LEU A 479 -24.97 20.61 -7.53
N GLU A 480 -23.73 20.15 -7.72
CA GLU A 480 -22.70 20.98 -8.39
C GLU A 480 -23.12 21.38 -9.81
N GLN A 481 -23.79 20.48 -10.53
CA GLN A 481 -24.27 20.76 -11.87
C GLN A 481 -25.33 21.88 -11.89
N LEU A 482 -26.08 22.07 -10.81
CA LEU A 482 -27.00 23.22 -10.68
C LEU A 482 -26.22 24.55 -10.78
N GLU A 483 -25.02 24.59 -10.20
CA GLU A 483 -24.20 25.82 -10.21
C GLU A 483 -23.39 25.93 -11.52
N GLN A 484 -22.81 24.85 -12.00
CA GLN A 484 -22.03 24.85 -13.25
C GLN A 484 -22.89 25.17 -14.48
N ALA A 485 -24.12 24.70 -14.50
CA ALA A 485 -25.05 24.90 -15.62
C ALA A 485 -25.82 26.25 -15.59
N LYS A 486 -25.54 27.16 -14.66
CA LYS A 486 -26.21 28.46 -14.55
C LYS A 486 -26.08 29.28 -15.84
N ASP A 487 -24.97 29.19 -16.54
CA ASP A 487 -24.68 29.93 -17.77
C ASP A 487 -25.30 29.28 -19.01
N LEU A 488 -25.95 28.10 -18.88
CA LEU A 488 -26.69 27.47 -19.98
C LEU A 488 -28.12 28.04 -20.05
N GLY A 489 -28.68 28.13 -21.23
CA GLY A 489 -30.10 28.49 -21.40
C GLY A 489 -31.03 27.50 -20.72
N GLY A 490 -32.25 27.90 -20.34
CA GLY A 490 -33.17 27.14 -19.49
C GLY A 490 -33.38 25.67 -19.89
N ASP A 491 -33.49 25.36 -21.19
CA ASP A 491 -33.62 23.99 -21.67
C ASP A 491 -32.29 23.22 -21.56
N GLY A 492 -31.18 23.84 -21.86
CA GLY A 492 -29.85 23.24 -21.74
C GLY A 492 -29.49 22.93 -20.26
N ARG A 493 -29.85 23.82 -19.33
CA ARG A 493 -29.68 23.63 -17.91
C ARG A 493 -30.51 22.44 -17.41
N ARG A 494 -31.80 22.36 -17.77
CA ARG A 494 -32.67 21.24 -17.38
C ARG A 494 -32.11 19.89 -17.88
N ALA A 495 -31.70 19.84 -19.16
CA ALA A 495 -31.16 18.64 -19.74
C ALA A 495 -29.89 18.19 -19.01
N ALA A 496 -28.94 19.09 -18.77
CA ALA A 496 -27.69 18.77 -18.09
C ALA A 496 -27.90 18.22 -16.69
N ILE A 497 -28.84 18.78 -15.92
CA ILE A 497 -29.16 18.32 -14.56
C ILE A 497 -29.85 16.95 -14.61
N SER A 498 -30.80 16.76 -15.54
CA SER A 498 -31.53 15.50 -15.72
C SER A 498 -30.58 14.36 -16.08
N ASP A 499 -29.67 14.59 -17.03
CA ASP A 499 -28.69 13.59 -17.49
C ASP A 499 -27.77 13.13 -16.35
N VAL A 500 -27.24 14.07 -15.56
CA VAL A 500 -26.39 13.78 -14.39
C VAL A 500 -27.16 13.01 -13.34
N THR A 501 -28.41 13.42 -13.05
CA THR A 501 -29.26 12.73 -12.04
C THR A 501 -29.55 11.29 -12.47
N GLU A 502 -29.82 11.06 -13.77
CA GLU A 502 -30.10 9.72 -14.29
C GLU A 502 -28.86 8.80 -14.19
N VAL A 503 -27.68 9.32 -14.51
CA VAL A 503 -26.42 8.54 -14.37
C VAL A 503 -26.18 8.19 -12.90
N LEU A 504 -26.30 9.14 -11.98
CA LEU A 504 -26.15 8.90 -10.55
C LEU A 504 -27.15 7.86 -10.04
N ASN A 505 -28.43 7.96 -10.40
CA ASN A 505 -29.43 6.98 -10.02
C ASN A 505 -29.09 5.57 -10.50
N ARG A 506 -28.56 5.41 -11.70
CA ARG A 506 -28.10 4.12 -12.20
C ARG A 506 -26.90 3.59 -11.40
N GLN A 507 -25.95 4.46 -11.07
CA GLN A 507 -24.78 4.11 -10.27
C GLN A 507 -25.18 3.69 -8.86
N LEU A 508 -26.01 4.46 -8.18
CA LEU A 508 -26.52 4.15 -6.85
C LEU A 508 -27.38 2.88 -6.85
N GLY A 509 -28.15 2.68 -7.92
CA GLY A 509 -28.96 1.46 -8.11
C GLY A 509 -28.09 0.21 -8.26
N ARG A 510 -26.88 0.33 -8.84
CA ARG A 510 -25.98 -0.80 -9.09
C ARG A 510 -24.94 -1.03 -8.00
N ALA A 511 -24.48 0.03 -7.33
CA ALA A 511 -23.38 -0.08 -6.39
C ALA A 511 -23.70 -1.05 -5.23
N ASP A 512 -22.73 -1.85 -4.86
CA ASP A 512 -22.80 -2.74 -3.71
C ASP A 512 -22.45 -2.00 -2.41
N TYR A 513 -21.57 -0.99 -2.50
CA TYR A 513 -21.18 -0.13 -1.37
C TYR A 513 -20.91 1.29 -1.83
N MET A 514 -21.20 2.27 -1.00
CA MET A 514 -21.04 3.68 -1.30
C MET A 514 -20.21 4.38 -0.23
N LEU A 515 -19.35 5.29 -0.65
CA LEU A 515 -18.51 6.11 0.22
C LEU A 515 -18.95 7.56 0.09
N CYS A 516 -19.28 8.21 1.20
CA CYS A 516 -19.63 9.62 1.24
C CYS A 516 -18.74 10.39 2.22
N ALA A 517 -18.64 11.71 2.09
CA ALA A 517 -17.65 12.48 2.83
C ALA A 517 -18.12 12.96 4.22
N SER A 518 -19.40 12.94 4.53
CA SER A 518 -19.94 13.44 5.81
C SER A 518 -21.23 12.73 6.20
N SER A 519 -21.63 12.90 7.47
CA SER A 519 -22.93 12.42 7.95
C SER A 519 -24.10 13.11 7.22
N LYS A 520 -24.00 14.41 6.91
CA LYS A 520 -25.01 15.12 6.09
C LYS A 520 -25.15 14.48 4.70
N GLN A 521 -24.03 14.13 4.06
CA GLN A 521 -24.08 13.42 2.77
C GLN A 521 -24.64 12.01 2.90
N ARG A 522 -24.31 11.29 3.97
CA ARG A 522 -24.92 9.97 4.22
C ARG A 522 -26.44 10.08 4.31
N ASP A 523 -26.96 11.03 5.05
CA ASP A 523 -28.40 11.24 5.19
C ASP A 523 -29.04 11.63 3.85
N PHE A 524 -28.38 12.48 3.08
CA PHE A 524 -28.79 12.84 1.72
C PHE A 524 -28.84 11.61 0.78
N TRP A 525 -27.76 10.82 0.73
CA TRP A 525 -27.72 9.60 -0.08
C TRP A 525 -28.71 8.55 0.40
N THR A 526 -28.95 8.45 1.71
CA THR A 526 -29.97 7.54 2.28
C THR A 526 -31.35 7.89 1.74
N GLY A 527 -31.70 9.18 1.64
CA GLY A 527 -32.96 9.63 1.03
C GLY A 527 -33.08 9.22 -0.45
N GLN A 528 -32.01 9.38 -1.22
CA GLN A 528 -31.99 8.97 -2.63
C GLN A 528 -32.04 7.44 -2.80
N LEU A 529 -31.33 6.68 -1.96
CA LEU A 529 -31.40 5.22 -1.93
C LEU A 529 -32.78 4.71 -1.54
N ALA A 530 -33.46 5.37 -0.61
CA ALA A 530 -34.84 5.04 -0.25
C ALA A 530 -35.79 5.23 -1.44
N ALA A 531 -35.63 6.34 -2.19
CA ALA A 531 -36.40 6.58 -3.41
C ALA A 531 -36.12 5.54 -4.51
N LEU A 532 -34.92 4.97 -4.57
CA LEU A 532 -34.54 3.89 -5.49
C LEU A 532 -34.89 2.49 -4.98
N GLY A 533 -35.55 2.35 -3.80
CA GLY A 533 -35.90 1.07 -3.21
C GLY A 533 -34.74 0.28 -2.60
N ARG A 534 -33.56 0.92 -2.46
CA ARG A 534 -32.35 0.29 -1.90
C ARG A 534 -32.36 0.24 -0.35
N ILE A 535 -33.21 1.00 0.31
CA ILE A 535 -33.47 0.89 1.75
C ILE A 535 -34.64 -0.06 1.96
N ASN A 536 -34.35 -1.29 2.30
CA ASN A 536 -35.32 -2.37 2.42
C ASN A 536 -34.92 -3.39 3.51
N ALA A 537 -35.75 -4.42 3.74
CA ALA A 537 -35.55 -5.38 4.81
C ALA A 537 -34.25 -6.24 4.68
N LEU A 538 -33.60 -6.26 3.52
CA LEU A 538 -32.34 -6.97 3.30
C LEU A 538 -31.13 -6.08 3.58
N THR A 539 -31.25 -4.78 3.36
CA THR A 539 -30.14 -3.82 3.44
C THR A 539 -30.09 -3.06 4.76
N VAL A 540 -31.20 -3.03 5.51
CA VAL A 540 -31.21 -2.50 6.88
C VAL A 540 -30.78 -3.61 7.83
N GLY A 541 -29.62 -3.45 8.47
CA GLY A 541 -29.05 -4.45 9.37
C GLY A 541 -29.81 -4.61 10.68
N PRO A 542 -29.38 -5.57 11.54
CA PRO A 542 -29.98 -5.77 12.86
C PRO A 542 -29.98 -4.51 13.74
N ASP A 543 -28.98 -3.64 13.58
CA ASP A 543 -28.85 -2.37 14.29
C ASP A 543 -29.71 -1.26 13.68
N GLN A 544 -30.53 -1.58 12.71
CA GLN A 544 -31.44 -0.67 11.99
C GLN A 544 -30.73 0.54 11.34
N ASP A 545 -29.53 0.33 10.87
CA ASP A 545 -28.73 1.31 10.14
C ASP A 545 -28.50 0.91 8.68
N VAL A 546 -27.91 1.80 7.90
CA VAL A 546 -27.60 1.61 6.48
C VAL A 546 -26.11 1.41 6.24
N SER A 547 -25.33 1.05 7.26
CA SER A 547 -23.88 0.90 7.20
C SER A 547 -23.43 -0.19 6.23
N SER A 548 -24.30 -1.17 5.94
CA SER A 548 -24.10 -2.19 4.92
C SER A 548 -24.05 -1.64 3.48
N LEU A 549 -24.60 -0.46 3.23
CA LEU A 549 -24.66 0.21 1.92
C LEU A 549 -23.81 1.47 1.84
N VAL A 550 -23.76 2.27 2.90
CA VAL A 550 -23.14 3.60 2.89
C VAL A 550 -22.23 3.80 4.08
N ALA A 551 -20.98 4.14 3.81
CA ALA A 551 -20.03 4.56 4.83
C ALA A 551 -19.63 6.02 4.71
N VAL A 552 -19.38 6.65 5.85
CA VAL A 552 -18.75 7.96 5.91
C VAL A 552 -17.24 7.78 5.83
N VAL A 553 -16.70 8.18 4.70
CA VAL A 553 -15.26 8.16 4.38
C VAL A 553 -14.89 9.56 3.91
N PRO A 554 -14.58 10.49 4.82
CA PRO A 554 -14.18 11.84 4.47
C PRO A 554 -12.96 11.87 3.55
N PHE A 555 -12.70 12.99 2.96
CA PHE A 555 -11.36 13.24 2.40
C PHE A 555 -10.37 13.32 3.56
N GLY A 556 -9.15 12.80 3.37
CA GLY A 556 -8.16 12.68 4.44
C GLY A 556 -7.00 13.67 4.33
N LEU A 557 -6.20 13.71 5.39
CA LEU A 557 -4.89 14.37 5.43
C LEU A 557 -3.76 13.33 5.50
N PRO A 558 -2.54 13.71 5.04
CA PRO A 558 -1.36 12.86 5.21
C PRO A 558 -1.14 12.47 6.68
N ASP A 559 -0.72 11.22 6.90
CA ASP A 559 -0.37 10.74 8.23
C ASP A 559 0.93 11.42 8.74
N GLU A 560 1.83 11.78 7.83
CA GLU A 560 3.04 12.52 8.14
C GLU A 560 2.73 13.99 8.41
N PRO A 561 3.42 14.62 9.38
CA PRO A 561 3.29 16.05 9.60
C PRO A 561 3.78 16.86 8.39
N PRO A 562 3.25 18.06 8.16
CA PRO A 562 3.73 18.92 7.09
C PRO A 562 5.18 19.37 7.37
N VAL A 563 6.00 19.38 6.32
CA VAL A 563 7.39 19.83 6.41
C VAL A 563 7.59 21.00 5.45
N GLN A 564 8.09 22.12 5.97
CA GLN A 564 8.50 23.25 5.15
C GLN A 564 9.95 23.04 4.70
N ARG A 565 10.17 22.91 3.40
CA ARG A 565 11.50 22.74 2.80
C ARG A 565 12.07 24.05 2.33
N ALA A 566 11.19 24.97 1.92
CA ALA A 566 11.50 26.32 1.49
C ALA A 566 10.28 27.22 1.76
N HIS A 567 10.47 28.54 1.71
CA HIS A 567 9.33 29.44 1.66
C HIS A 567 8.66 29.38 0.29
N GLY A 568 7.33 29.23 0.28
CA GLY A 568 6.53 29.24 -0.95
C GLY A 568 5.92 30.61 -1.24
N ILE A 569 5.78 31.47 -0.20
CA ILE A 569 5.11 32.76 -0.27
C ILE A 569 6.01 33.87 0.27
N ARG A 570 6.41 33.81 1.55
CA ARG A 570 7.16 34.87 2.25
C ARG A 570 8.53 35.06 1.66
N GLY A 571 8.87 36.28 1.26
CA GLY A 571 10.15 36.60 0.63
C GLY A 571 10.35 36.03 -0.79
N VAL A 572 9.39 35.21 -1.29
CA VAL A 572 9.42 34.60 -2.62
C VAL A 572 8.50 35.31 -3.60
N ILE A 573 7.27 35.63 -3.16
CA ILE A 573 6.33 36.38 -4.00
C ILE A 573 6.66 37.87 -3.91
N PRO A 574 6.95 38.54 -5.04
CA PRO A 574 7.25 39.96 -5.04
C PRO A 574 6.09 40.77 -4.43
N GLY A 575 6.38 41.53 -3.36
CA GLY A 575 5.41 42.33 -2.62
C GLY A 575 4.88 41.65 -1.33
N ILE A 576 5.36 40.45 -0.99
CA ILE A 576 5.11 39.76 0.30
C ILE A 576 6.43 39.63 1.06
N GLY A 577 6.56 40.35 2.17
CA GLY A 577 7.73 40.33 3.07
C GLY A 577 7.70 39.15 4.05
N MET A 578 8.78 38.96 4.80
CA MET A 578 8.91 37.89 5.79
C MET A 578 7.96 38.11 6.99
N ASP A 579 7.70 39.35 7.37
CA ASP A 579 6.95 39.74 8.54
C ASP A 579 5.47 40.06 8.22
N ASP A 580 5.06 39.98 6.95
CA ASP A 580 3.69 40.25 6.52
C ASP A 580 2.73 39.21 7.09
N LYS A 581 1.48 39.61 7.36
CA LYS A 581 0.39 38.71 7.75
C LYS A 581 -0.26 38.10 6.53
N VAL A 582 -0.11 36.80 6.35
CA VAL A 582 -0.51 36.08 5.15
C VAL A 582 -1.81 35.29 5.38
N ILE A 583 -2.82 35.61 4.59
CA ILE A 583 -4.07 34.85 4.47
C ILE A 583 -3.95 34.00 3.22
N ILE A 584 -4.28 32.69 3.32
CA ILE A 584 -4.21 31.81 2.18
C ILE A 584 -5.60 31.34 1.75
N TRP A 585 -5.84 31.39 0.44
CA TRP A 585 -6.91 30.70 -0.24
C TRP A 585 -6.32 29.44 -0.88
N GLY A 586 -6.53 28.27 -0.23
CA GLY A 586 -6.02 27.00 -0.71
C GLY A 586 -6.82 26.44 -1.89
N GLY A 587 -6.15 26.01 -2.95
CA GLY A 587 -6.78 25.41 -4.12
C GLY A 587 -7.46 26.38 -5.10
N GLY A 588 -8.26 25.84 -6.00
CA GLY A 588 -8.91 26.60 -7.06
C GLY A 588 -10.06 27.50 -6.63
N VAL A 589 -10.47 28.40 -7.52
CA VAL A 589 -11.63 29.30 -7.36
C VAL A 589 -12.72 28.83 -8.31
N TYR A 590 -13.84 28.35 -7.75
CA TYR A 590 -15.00 27.82 -8.50
C TYR A 590 -16.25 28.67 -8.29
N ASN A 591 -17.26 28.53 -9.16
CA ASN A 591 -18.45 29.38 -9.18
C ASN A 591 -19.34 29.33 -7.92
N TRP A 592 -19.18 28.29 -7.07
CA TRP A 592 -19.88 28.15 -5.79
C TRP A 592 -19.16 28.80 -4.60
N PHE A 593 -17.96 29.34 -4.82
CA PHE A 593 -17.21 30.08 -3.80
C PHE A 593 -17.46 31.58 -3.90
N ASP A 594 -17.25 32.26 -2.77
CA ASP A 594 -17.37 33.71 -2.67
C ASP A 594 -16.03 34.41 -2.29
N PRO A 595 -15.07 34.41 -3.18
CA PRO A 595 -13.86 35.20 -2.99
C PRO A 595 -14.09 36.71 -3.12
N LEU A 596 -15.25 37.13 -3.64
CA LEU A 596 -15.57 38.55 -3.84
C LEU A 596 -15.80 39.25 -2.48
N THR A 597 -16.51 38.63 -1.56
CA THR A 597 -16.68 39.14 -0.18
C THR A 597 -15.33 39.19 0.55
N LEU A 598 -14.46 38.18 0.35
CA LEU A 598 -13.11 38.17 0.91
C LEU A 598 -12.27 39.36 0.41
N VAL A 599 -12.24 39.62 -0.90
CA VAL A 599 -11.50 40.75 -1.47
C VAL A 599 -12.01 42.10 -0.94
N LYS A 600 -13.33 42.25 -0.71
CA LYS A 600 -13.91 43.47 -0.10
C LYS A 600 -13.48 43.61 1.37
N ALA A 601 -13.44 42.51 2.14
CA ALA A 601 -12.93 42.53 3.51
C ALA A 601 -11.45 42.92 3.57
N ILE A 602 -10.64 42.41 2.65
CA ILE A 602 -9.22 42.79 2.54
C ILE A 602 -9.04 44.25 2.15
N ASP A 603 -9.87 44.83 1.26
CA ASP A 603 -9.83 46.26 0.96
C ASP A 603 -10.03 47.12 2.21
N ARG A 604 -10.90 46.70 3.11
CA ARG A 604 -11.14 47.43 4.37
C ARG A 604 -9.99 47.22 5.36
N LEU A 605 -9.57 45.98 5.56
CA LEU A 605 -8.48 45.63 6.47
C LEU A 605 -7.17 46.27 6.07
N SER A 606 -6.84 46.35 4.79
CA SER A 606 -5.60 46.93 4.27
C SER A 606 -5.40 48.41 4.61
N LYS A 607 -6.51 49.12 4.92
CA LYS A 607 -6.48 50.51 5.34
C LYS A 607 -6.03 50.70 6.79
N ARG A 608 -6.20 49.66 7.62
CA ARG A 608 -5.78 49.62 9.03
C ARG A 608 -4.52 48.83 9.25
N HIS A 609 -4.32 47.82 8.45
CA HIS A 609 -3.25 46.83 8.53
C HIS A 609 -2.48 46.75 7.21
N PRO A 610 -1.45 47.57 7.00
CA PRO A 610 -0.71 47.64 5.74
C PRO A 610 0.16 46.41 5.46
N ASP A 611 0.35 45.54 6.47
CA ASP A 611 1.09 44.28 6.43
C ASP A 611 0.23 43.05 5.99
N ILE A 612 -1.09 43.26 5.74
CA ILE A 612 -1.97 42.16 5.36
C ILE A 612 -1.80 41.74 3.89
N ARG A 613 -1.71 40.45 3.63
CA ARG A 613 -1.55 39.84 2.30
C ARG A 613 -2.51 38.68 2.13
N LEU A 614 -3.33 38.71 1.07
CA LEU A 614 -4.16 37.61 0.64
C LEU A 614 -3.50 36.93 -0.56
N TYR A 615 -3.21 35.64 -0.43
CA TYR A 615 -2.60 34.86 -1.50
C TYR A 615 -3.56 33.76 -1.97
N PHE A 616 -3.90 33.77 -3.27
CA PHE A 616 -4.61 32.71 -3.93
C PHE A 616 -3.64 31.67 -4.48
N MET A 617 -3.64 30.47 -3.92
CA MET A 617 -2.69 29.40 -4.27
C MET A 617 -2.93 28.81 -5.68
N GLY A 618 -4.15 28.90 -6.20
CA GLY A 618 -4.53 28.51 -7.56
C GLY A 618 -5.80 29.22 -8.04
N LEU A 619 -5.84 29.54 -9.33
CA LEU A 619 -7.02 30.16 -9.96
C LEU A 619 -7.74 29.17 -10.89
N LYS A 620 -6.99 28.32 -11.59
CA LYS A 620 -7.46 27.41 -12.62
C LYS A 620 -7.29 25.95 -12.18
N HIS A 621 -8.18 25.10 -12.65
CA HIS A 621 -8.03 23.67 -12.46
C HIS A 621 -6.87 23.10 -13.29
N PRO A 622 -6.06 22.15 -12.78
CA PRO A 622 -4.96 21.56 -13.54
C PRO A 622 -5.43 20.71 -14.72
N ASN A 623 -6.65 20.18 -14.68
CA ASN A 623 -7.25 19.44 -15.78
C ASN A 623 -7.77 20.42 -16.85
N PRO A 624 -7.22 20.43 -18.09
CA PRO A 624 -7.64 21.31 -19.17
C PRO A 624 -9.10 21.12 -19.63
N GLY A 625 -9.71 19.98 -19.25
CA GLY A 625 -11.11 19.70 -19.53
C GLY A 625 -12.11 20.49 -18.66
N VAL A 626 -11.64 21.07 -17.55
CA VAL A 626 -12.46 21.92 -16.67
C VAL A 626 -12.45 23.35 -17.21
N PRO A 627 -13.62 23.96 -17.49
CA PRO A 627 -13.70 25.33 -18.02
C PRO A 627 -13.21 26.36 -16.99
N ASP A 628 -12.72 27.50 -17.48
CA ASP A 628 -12.39 28.67 -16.65
C ASP A 628 -13.65 29.18 -15.94
N MET A 629 -13.55 29.46 -14.64
CA MET A 629 -14.66 29.87 -13.81
C MET A 629 -14.90 31.39 -13.87
N ARG A 630 -16.15 31.79 -14.03
CA ARG A 630 -16.55 33.20 -14.08
C ARG A 630 -16.13 33.96 -12.80
N VAL A 631 -16.35 33.36 -11.65
CA VAL A 631 -16.01 33.97 -10.34
C VAL A 631 -14.50 34.21 -10.20
N ALA A 632 -13.63 33.36 -10.75
CA ALA A 632 -12.19 33.58 -10.74
C ALA A 632 -11.81 34.87 -11.50
N TRP A 633 -12.41 35.06 -12.67
CA TRP A 633 -12.22 36.30 -13.46
C TRP A 633 -12.78 37.55 -12.73
N GLU A 634 -14.00 37.44 -12.18
CA GLU A 634 -14.64 38.52 -11.43
C GLU A 634 -13.82 38.94 -10.21
N THR A 635 -13.18 37.97 -9.54
CA THR A 635 -12.31 38.22 -8.39
C THR A 635 -11.08 39.03 -8.76
N GLN A 636 -10.41 38.66 -9.86
CA GLN A 636 -9.28 39.42 -10.37
C GLN A 636 -9.68 40.85 -10.75
N GLN A 637 -10.80 41.00 -11.48
CA GLN A 637 -11.30 42.32 -11.87
C GLN A 637 -11.67 43.20 -10.67
N LEU A 638 -12.24 42.59 -9.60
CA LEU A 638 -12.55 43.33 -8.38
C LEU A 638 -11.27 43.81 -7.68
N ALA A 639 -10.30 42.91 -7.51
CA ALA A 639 -9.02 43.26 -6.88
C ALA A 639 -8.26 44.33 -7.69
N GLU A 640 -8.30 44.29 -9.02
CA GLU A 640 -7.71 45.32 -9.89
C GLU A 640 -8.41 46.67 -9.71
N ARG A 641 -9.75 46.71 -9.75
CA ARG A 641 -10.53 47.95 -9.56
C ARG A 641 -10.28 48.62 -8.20
N LEU A 642 -10.05 47.80 -7.15
CA LEU A 642 -9.72 48.29 -5.82
C LEU A 642 -8.24 48.66 -5.63
N GLY A 643 -7.39 48.42 -6.64
CA GLY A 643 -5.94 48.71 -6.59
C GLY A 643 -5.16 47.81 -5.62
N LEU A 644 -5.65 46.59 -5.35
CA LEU A 644 -5.11 45.67 -4.37
C LEU A 644 -4.06 44.71 -4.96
N VAL A 645 -4.13 44.43 -6.25
CA VAL A 645 -3.26 43.48 -6.93
C VAL A 645 -1.78 43.87 -6.81
N GLY A 646 -0.95 42.93 -6.38
CA GLY A 646 0.49 43.09 -6.16
C GLY A 646 0.85 43.93 -4.90
N ARG A 647 -0.16 44.31 -4.09
CA ARG A 647 0.01 45.04 -2.83
C ARG A 647 -0.58 44.30 -1.63
N HIS A 648 -1.84 43.87 -1.73
CA HIS A 648 -2.57 43.18 -0.68
C HIS A 648 -3.23 41.88 -1.18
N VAL A 649 -3.41 41.73 -2.49
CA VAL A 649 -3.99 40.54 -3.13
C VAL A 649 -3.04 40.02 -4.19
N PHE A 650 -2.72 38.73 -4.11
CA PHE A 650 -1.77 38.06 -4.98
C PHE A 650 -2.39 36.78 -5.54
N PHE A 651 -2.20 36.55 -6.81
CA PHE A 651 -2.74 35.42 -7.54
C PHE A 651 -1.62 34.55 -8.11
N ASN A 652 -1.60 33.26 -7.75
CA ASN A 652 -0.77 32.30 -8.45
C ASN A 652 -1.45 31.91 -9.78
N SER A 653 -0.79 32.23 -10.87
CA SER A 653 -1.30 31.90 -12.23
C SER A 653 -1.16 30.42 -12.56
N GLY A 654 -0.35 29.67 -11.82
CA GLY A 654 -0.11 28.24 -11.98
C GLY A 654 -0.91 27.39 -10.98
N TRP A 655 -0.55 26.13 -10.89
CA TRP A 655 -1.00 25.19 -9.87
C TRP A 655 0.21 24.71 -9.07
N VAL A 656 0.13 24.77 -7.75
CA VAL A 656 1.21 24.32 -6.86
C VAL A 656 1.26 22.80 -6.90
N PRO A 657 2.44 22.17 -7.12
CA PRO A 657 2.59 20.73 -7.04
C PRO A 657 2.15 20.19 -5.68
N TYR A 658 1.55 19.00 -5.68
CA TYR A 658 1.04 18.38 -4.45
C TYR A 658 2.11 18.24 -3.36
N THR A 659 3.35 17.94 -3.75
CA THR A 659 4.50 17.78 -2.85
C THR A 659 5.06 19.08 -2.30
N GLU A 660 4.70 20.23 -2.89
CA GLU A 660 5.20 21.56 -2.51
C GLU A 660 4.13 22.40 -1.77
N ARG A 661 2.89 21.89 -1.64
CA ARG A 661 1.80 22.66 -1.04
C ARG A 661 2.07 23.03 0.42
N SER A 662 2.77 22.17 1.18
CA SER A 662 3.16 22.48 2.56
C SER A 662 4.00 23.73 2.69
N ASP A 663 4.89 24.01 1.74
CA ASP A 663 5.75 25.19 1.75
C ASP A 663 4.95 26.50 1.66
N HIS A 664 3.82 26.48 0.93
CA HIS A 664 2.93 27.63 0.83
C HIS A 664 1.99 27.74 2.04
N LEU A 665 1.43 26.63 2.49
CA LEU A 665 0.48 26.60 3.61
C LEU A 665 1.14 26.98 4.93
N LEU A 666 2.39 26.52 5.18
CA LEU A 666 3.14 26.84 6.39
C LEU A 666 3.68 28.28 6.40
N ASP A 667 3.67 28.98 5.28
CA ASP A 667 3.94 30.42 5.20
C ASP A 667 2.73 31.29 5.55
N ALA A 668 1.54 30.71 5.68
CA ALA A 668 0.33 31.44 6.00
C ALA A 668 0.09 31.55 7.52
N ASP A 669 -0.68 32.57 7.92
CA ASP A 669 -1.13 32.75 9.30
C ASP A 669 -2.58 32.27 9.49
N VAL A 670 -3.44 32.38 8.47
CA VAL A 670 -4.86 32.04 8.49
C VAL A 670 -5.29 31.44 7.15
N GLY A 671 -6.04 30.33 7.20
CA GLY A 671 -6.70 29.75 6.04
C GLY A 671 -8.13 30.28 5.88
N VAL A 672 -8.54 30.64 4.68
CA VAL A 672 -9.91 31.17 4.44
C VAL A 672 -10.66 30.35 3.39
N SER A 673 -11.96 30.08 3.67
CA SER A 673 -12.87 29.41 2.74
C SER A 673 -14.25 30.05 2.81
N THR A 674 -14.58 30.91 1.84
CA THR A 674 -15.90 31.55 1.75
C THR A 674 -16.70 31.02 0.57
N HIS A 675 -18.01 30.90 0.72
CA HIS A 675 -18.91 30.37 -0.32
C HIS A 675 -20.26 31.09 -0.27
N PHE A 676 -21.01 31.00 -1.37
CA PHE A 676 -22.39 31.46 -1.42
C PHE A 676 -23.32 30.48 -0.72
N ASP A 677 -24.49 30.96 -0.28
CA ASP A 677 -25.53 30.12 0.28
C ASP A 677 -26.41 29.54 -0.82
N HIS A 678 -26.31 28.22 -1.04
CA HIS A 678 -27.12 27.46 -1.99
C HIS A 678 -27.16 25.98 -1.64
N VAL A 679 -28.05 25.21 -2.29
CA VAL A 679 -28.32 23.80 -1.97
C VAL A 679 -27.04 22.92 -2.04
N GLU A 680 -26.13 23.18 -2.98
CA GLU A 680 -24.85 22.42 -3.05
C GLU A 680 -24.02 22.61 -1.81
N THR A 681 -23.97 23.84 -1.29
CA THR A 681 -23.19 24.19 -0.09
C THR A 681 -23.55 23.32 1.10
N GLU A 682 -24.81 23.04 1.34
CA GLU A 682 -25.26 22.29 2.50
C GLU A 682 -24.67 20.88 2.56
N PHE A 683 -24.45 20.27 1.40
CA PHE A 683 -23.95 18.90 1.29
C PHE A 683 -22.50 18.79 0.85
N SER A 684 -21.81 19.92 0.64
CA SER A 684 -20.44 19.91 0.18
C SER A 684 -19.45 19.60 1.30
N PHE A 685 -18.34 18.97 0.93
CA PHE A 685 -17.18 18.72 1.79
C PHE A 685 -15.99 19.52 1.27
N ARG A 686 -15.65 20.62 1.91
CA ARG A 686 -14.64 21.58 1.44
C ARG A 686 -13.22 21.08 1.73
N THR A 687 -12.63 20.39 0.78
CA THR A 687 -11.30 19.74 0.93
C THR A 687 -10.17 20.69 1.29
N ARG A 688 -10.25 21.99 0.93
CA ARG A 688 -9.24 22.99 1.33
C ARG A 688 -9.13 23.17 2.83
N ILE A 689 -10.22 22.97 3.57
CA ILE A 689 -10.21 23.01 5.04
C ILE A 689 -9.25 21.97 5.61
N LEU A 690 -9.14 20.81 4.95
CA LEU A 690 -8.21 19.76 5.37
C LEU A 690 -6.74 20.18 5.24
N ASP A 691 -6.39 20.92 4.20
CA ASP A 691 -5.03 21.46 4.07
C ASP A 691 -4.70 22.45 5.21
N TYR A 692 -5.68 23.24 5.65
CA TYR A 692 -5.53 24.11 6.81
C TYR A 692 -5.43 23.32 8.11
N LEU A 693 -6.24 22.27 8.28
CA LEU A 693 -6.15 21.36 9.42
C LEU A 693 -4.77 20.67 9.47
N TRP A 694 -4.27 20.19 8.33
CA TRP A 694 -2.96 19.52 8.24
C TRP A 694 -1.80 20.43 8.66
N THR A 695 -1.88 21.71 8.32
CA THR A 695 -0.81 22.68 8.58
C THR A 695 -1.02 23.48 9.86
N GLY A 696 -2.08 23.19 10.63
CA GLY A 696 -2.33 23.83 11.91
C GLY A 696 -2.80 25.28 11.81
N LEU A 697 -3.35 25.69 10.64
CA LEU A 697 -3.81 27.07 10.43
C LEU A 697 -5.15 27.30 11.11
N PRO A 698 -5.35 28.43 11.83
CA PRO A 698 -6.68 28.95 12.18
C PRO A 698 -7.52 29.15 10.92
N ILE A 699 -8.80 28.86 11.00
CA ILE A 699 -9.67 28.82 9.82
C ILE A 699 -10.75 29.88 9.94
N VAL A 700 -10.95 30.70 8.91
CA VAL A 700 -12.13 31.57 8.76
C VAL A 700 -12.94 31.08 7.59
N GLY A 701 -14.21 30.73 7.83
CA GLY A 701 -15.05 30.12 6.80
C GLY A 701 -16.50 30.48 6.89
N THR A 702 -17.23 30.39 5.76
CA THR A 702 -18.68 30.59 5.75
C THR A 702 -19.39 29.40 6.38
N VAL A 703 -20.40 29.67 7.23
CA VAL A 703 -21.28 28.64 7.81
C VAL A 703 -22.22 28.06 6.75
N GLY A 704 -22.71 26.82 6.99
CA GLY A 704 -23.73 26.17 6.14
C GLY A 704 -23.24 24.84 5.50
N ASP A 705 -21.96 24.69 5.23
CA ASP A 705 -21.38 23.45 4.74
C ASP A 705 -21.08 22.40 5.84
N SER A 706 -20.33 21.37 5.53
CA SER A 706 -19.95 20.31 6.48
C SER A 706 -19.03 20.79 7.60
N PHE A 707 -18.31 21.91 7.43
CA PHE A 707 -17.35 22.44 8.39
C PHE A 707 -17.81 23.74 9.07
N GLY A 708 -18.73 24.51 8.46
CA GLY A 708 -19.03 25.87 8.87
C GLY A 708 -19.36 26.01 10.36
N ASN A 709 -20.25 25.18 10.91
CA ASN A 709 -20.58 25.20 12.32
C ASN A 709 -19.46 24.66 13.22
N ILE A 710 -18.68 23.69 12.70
CA ILE A 710 -17.59 23.04 13.43
C ILE A 710 -16.46 24.03 13.76
N LEU A 711 -16.29 25.09 12.94
CA LEU A 711 -15.25 26.10 13.17
C LEU A 711 -15.37 26.72 14.57
N ASP A 712 -16.57 27.10 14.96
CA ASP A 712 -16.81 27.66 16.29
C ASP A 712 -17.01 26.59 17.37
N GLU A 713 -17.71 25.48 17.07
CA GLU A 713 -18.00 24.40 18.02
C GLU A 713 -16.70 23.74 18.54
N GLU A 714 -15.75 23.52 17.67
CA GLU A 714 -14.45 22.92 18.01
C GLU A 714 -13.37 23.98 18.32
N GLY A 715 -13.69 25.26 18.14
CA GLY A 715 -12.79 26.38 18.38
C GLY A 715 -11.55 26.37 17.47
N ILE A 716 -11.70 25.86 16.24
CA ILE A 716 -10.61 25.76 15.23
C ILE A 716 -10.50 27.02 14.37
N GLY A 717 -11.39 27.98 14.57
CA GLY A 717 -11.45 29.24 13.86
C GLY A 717 -12.72 30.01 14.10
N ARG A 718 -13.26 30.67 13.05
CA ARG A 718 -14.51 31.45 13.11
C ARG A 718 -15.40 31.15 11.90
N GLY A 719 -16.66 30.85 12.17
CA GLY A 719 -17.74 30.76 11.20
C GLY A 719 -18.37 32.12 10.95
N VAL A 720 -18.58 32.47 9.67
CA VAL A 720 -19.23 33.75 9.29
C VAL A 720 -20.43 33.54 8.37
N PRO A 721 -21.46 34.38 8.41
CA PRO A 721 -22.56 34.30 7.44
C PRO A 721 -22.06 34.50 5.99
N ALA A 722 -22.80 33.93 5.03
CA ALA A 722 -22.52 34.12 3.62
C ALA A 722 -22.69 35.61 3.23
N GLU A 723 -21.78 36.09 2.35
CA GLU A 723 -21.80 37.48 1.81
C GLU A 723 -21.70 38.61 2.87
N ASP A 724 -21.36 38.26 4.13
CA ASP A 724 -21.21 39.27 5.21
C ASP A 724 -19.76 39.73 5.31
N VAL A 725 -19.50 40.91 4.71
CA VAL A 725 -18.19 41.56 4.72
C VAL A 725 -17.75 41.97 6.12
N ASP A 726 -18.68 42.44 6.97
CA ASP A 726 -18.38 42.97 8.30
C ASP A 726 -17.95 41.81 9.25
N ALA A 727 -18.73 40.72 9.26
CA ALA A 727 -18.39 39.54 10.03
C ALA A 727 -17.07 38.89 9.56
N LEU A 728 -16.85 38.81 8.25
CA LEU A 728 -15.63 38.26 7.68
C LEU A 728 -14.40 39.11 8.02
N GLU A 729 -14.50 40.45 7.94
CA GLU A 729 -13.47 41.39 8.33
C GLU A 729 -13.07 41.18 9.78
N GLN A 730 -14.03 41.14 10.69
CA GLN A 730 -13.81 40.95 12.12
C GLN A 730 -13.17 39.61 12.45
N ALA A 731 -13.63 38.53 11.84
CA ALA A 731 -13.11 37.18 12.05
C ALA A 731 -11.65 37.06 11.57
N ILE A 732 -11.32 37.65 10.41
CA ILE A 732 -9.95 37.68 9.89
C ILE A 732 -9.04 38.49 10.80
N GLU A 733 -9.50 39.70 11.25
CA GLU A 733 -8.73 40.57 12.13
C GLU A 733 -8.41 39.87 13.46
N GLU A 734 -9.41 39.20 14.07
CA GLU A 734 -9.23 38.42 15.30
C GLU A 734 -8.17 37.31 15.10
N MET A 735 -8.28 36.47 14.05
CA MET A 735 -7.38 35.36 13.83
C MET A 735 -5.96 35.77 13.42
N LEU A 736 -5.74 36.98 12.91
CA LEU A 736 -4.42 37.48 12.54
C LEU A 736 -3.72 38.29 13.65
N TYR A 737 -4.49 39.06 14.45
CA TYR A 737 -3.92 40.05 15.34
C TYR A 737 -4.24 39.82 16.83
N ASP A 738 -5.16 38.90 17.18
CA ASP A 738 -5.28 38.39 18.54
C ASP A 738 -4.44 37.12 18.71
N GLU A 739 -3.24 37.27 19.30
CA GLU A 739 -2.30 36.16 19.48
C GLU A 739 -2.86 35.05 20.36
N GLN A 740 -3.72 35.35 21.35
CA GLN A 740 -4.30 34.35 22.22
C GLN A 740 -5.35 33.54 21.47
N ALA A 741 -6.25 34.18 20.74
CA ALA A 741 -7.29 33.52 19.95
C ALA A 741 -6.65 32.65 18.85
N ALA A 742 -5.63 33.16 18.14
CA ALA A 742 -4.91 32.41 17.12
C ALA A 742 -4.16 31.19 17.69
N ALA A 743 -3.51 31.33 18.86
CA ALA A 743 -2.79 30.22 19.48
C ALA A 743 -3.74 29.12 19.97
N GLU A 744 -4.88 29.48 20.54
CA GLU A 744 -5.92 28.53 20.97
C GLU A 744 -6.52 27.81 19.76
N ALA A 745 -6.84 28.51 18.67
CA ALA A 745 -7.34 27.94 17.44
C ALA A 745 -6.32 26.92 16.84
N ARG A 746 -5.03 27.26 16.77
CA ARG A 746 -3.98 26.32 16.31
C ARG A 746 -3.91 25.04 17.13
N LYS A 747 -4.01 25.14 18.46
CA LYS A 747 -4.03 23.99 19.36
C LYS A 747 -5.23 23.09 19.09
N ASN A 748 -6.40 23.68 18.91
CA ASN A 748 -7.64 22.96 18.62
C ASN A 748 -7.59 22.33 17.20
N VAL A 749 -7.07 23.05 16.20
CA VAL A 749 -6.82 22.53 14.85
C VAL A 749 -5.98 21.27 14.91
N ALA A 750 -4.84 21.28 15.61
CA ALA A 750 -3.97 20.12 15.73
C ALA A 750 -4.69 18.91 16.35
N ARG A 751 -5.53 19.13 17.37
CA ARG A 751 -6.36 18.08 17.99
C ARG A 751 -7.43 17.56 17.03
N TYR A 752 -8.13 18.45 16.34
CA TYR A 752 -9.26 18.12 15.47
C TYR A 752 -8.79 17.41 14.19
N ALA A 753 -7.60 17.72 13.69
CA ALA A 753 -6.99 17.17 12.49
C ALA A 753 -6.77 15.64 12.56
N GLU A 754 -6.48 15.08 13.76
CA GLU A 754 -6.11 13.68 13.93
C GLU A 754 -7.17 12.70 13.39
N GLN A 755 -8.46 13.03 13.49
CA GLN A 755 -9.54 12.17 13.00
C GLN A 755 -9.61 12.08 11.47
N PHE A 756 -8.98 13.04 10.76
CA PHE A 756 -8.99 13.09 9.30
C PHE A 756 -7.73 12.47 8.66
N ARG A 757 -6.84 11.87 9.42
CA ARG A 757 -5.71 11.16 8.82
C ARG A 757 -6.18 10.07 7.87
N TRP A 758 -5.50 9.88 6.72
CA TRP A 758 -5.87 8.85 5.76
C TRP A 758 -5.97 7.46 6.40
N SER A 759 -5.07 7.12 7.32
CA SER A 759 -5.12 5.87 8.08
C SER A 759 -6.38 5.71 8.96
N GLN A 760 -7.05 6.79 9.31
CA GLN A 760 -8.29 6.78 10.10
C GLN A 760 -9.53 6.76 9.21
N VAL A 761 -9.59 7.70 8.24
CA VAL A 761 -10.80 7.89 7.41
C VAL A 761 -11.05 6.73 6.46
N LEU A 762 -10.01 6.02 6.01
CA LEU A 762 -10.14 4.87 5.10
C LEU A 762 -10.49 3.55 5.80
N ARG A 763 -10.58 3.50 7.13
CA ARG A 763 -10.94 2.27 7.87
C ARG A 763 -12.21 1.58 7.38
N PRO A 764 -13.32 2.28 7.07
CA PRO A 764 -14.52 1.61 6.56
C PRO A 764 -14.28 0.94 5.20
N LEU A 765 -13.55 1.59 4.29
CA LEU A 765 -13.19 1.01 3.00
C LEU A 765 -12.26 -0.20 3.17
N MET A 766 -11.27 -0.11 4.07
CA MET A 766 -10.36 -1.21 4.37
C MET A 766 -11.10 -2.41 4.98
N ALA A 767 -12.03 -2.16 5.89
CA ALA A 767 -12.87 -3.20 6.49
C ALA A 767 -13.76 -3.88 5.44
N PHE A 768 -14.36 -3.10 4.53
CA PHE A 768 -15.14 -3.64 3.42
C PHE A 768 -14.26 -4.48 2.47
N ALA A 769 -13.07 -4.01 2.12
CA ALA A 769 -12.14 -4.73 1.24
C ALA A 769 -11.64 -6.05 1.87
N ALA A 770 -11.49 -6.11 3.19
CA ALA A 770 -11.08 -7.33 3.92
C ALA A 770 -12.19 -8.40 3.95
N ALA A 771 -13.47 -8.01 3.91
CA ALA A 771 -14.62 -8.90 3.86
C ALA A 771 -15.64 -8.44 2.79
N PRO A 772 -15.26 -8.46 1.52
CA PRO A 772 -16.03 -7.87 0.45
C PRO A 772 -17.31 -8.69 0.19
N HIS A 773 -18.41 -7.99 0.01
CA HIS A 773 -19.70 -8.63 -0.25
C HIS A 773 -20.53 -7.81 -1.22
N ARG A 774 -21.45 -8.47 -1.90
CA ARG A 774 -22.46 -7.80 -2.71
C ARG A 774 -23.58 -7.29 -1.82
N ALA A 775 -24.21 -6.18 -2.24
CA ALA A 775 -25.38 -5.69 -1.53
C ALA A 775 -26.46 -6.77 -1.40
N ALA A 776 -27.02 -6.93 -0.22
CA ALA A 776 -27.98 -8.00 0.06
C ALA A 776 -29.24 -7.94 -0.81
N ASP A 777 -29.60 -6.75 -1.31
CA ASP A 777 -30.73 -6.53 -2.20
C ASP A 777 -30.39 -6.65 -3.70
N HIS A 778 -29.19 -7.03 -4.03
CA HIS A 778 -28.74 -7.18 -5.42
C HIS A 778 -29.68 -8.04 -6.27
N VAL A 779 -30.25 -9.09 -5.69
CA VAL A 779 -31.21 -9.98 -6.34
C VAL A 779 -32.58 -9.33 -6.60
N LEU A 780 -32.90 -8.25 -5.90
CA LEU A 780 -34.17 -7.50 -6.05
C LEU A 780 -34.07 -6.36 -7.06
N ILE A 781 -32.85 -5.97 -7.43
CA ILE A 781 -32.64 -4.85 -8.36
C ILE A 781 -33.02 -5.32 -9.76
N SER A 782 -34.27 -5.05 -10.14
CA SER A 782 -34.71 -5.17 -11.51
C SER A 782 -34.12 -4.03 -12.30
N LEU A 783 -32.97 -4.25 -12.93
CA LEU A 783 -32.48 -3.34 -13.96
C LEU A 783 -33.49 -3.32 -15.10
N PRO A 784 -33.84 -2.16 -15.68
CA PRO A 784 -34.83 -2.06 -16.76
C PRO A 784 -34.56 -3.08 -17.87
N ALA A 785 -35.61 -3.64 -18.43
CA ALA A 785 -35.54 -4.68 -19.45
C ALA A 785 -34.68 -4.26 -20.65
N GLN A 786 -33.93 -5.19 -21.19
CA GLN A 786 -32.82 -5.01 -22.13
C GLN A 786 -33.05 -4.13 -23.39
N PRO A 787 -34.24 -4.03 -23.99
CA PRO A 787 -34.41 -3.24 -25.21
C PRO A 787 -34.28 -1.72 -25.00
N GLU A 788 -34.69 -1.23 -23.83
CA GLU A 788 -34.71 0.21 -23.55
C GLU A 788 -33.33 0.74 -23.10
N LEU A 789 -32.55 -0.05 -22.34
CA LEU A 789 -31.19 0.33 -21.97
C LEU A 789 -30.20 0.28 -23.14
N LEU A 790 -30.36 -0.67 -24.05
CA LEU A 790 -29.54 -0.73 -25.27
C LEU A 790 -29.93 0.39 -26.27
N ALA A 791 -31.21 0.80 -26.29
CA ALA A 791 -31.66 1.94 -27.08
C ALA A 791 -31.25 3.30 -26.48
N ALA A 792 -31.27 3.42 -25.15
CA ALA A 792 -30.82 4.62 -24.45
C ALA A 792 -29.30 4.72 -24.33
N ALA A 793 -28.57 3.59 -24.24
CA ALA A 793 -27.10 3.57 -24.21
C ALA A 793 -26.44 3.73 -25.61
N ARG A 794 -27.22 3.65 -26.69
CA ARG A 794 -26.72 4.06 -28.00
C ARG A 794 -26.83 5.57 -28.09
N PRO A 795 -25.72 6.32 -28.07
CA PRO A 795 -25.79 7.76 -28.25
C PRO A 795 -26.54 8.05 -29.55
N THR A 796 -27.60 8.86 -29.49
CA THR A 796 -28.32 9.30 -30.67
C THR A 796 -27.36 10.01 -31.62
N LEU A 797 -27.62 10.05 -32.92
CA LEU A 797 -26.84 10.82 -33.89
C LEU A 797 -26.58 12.27 -33.42
N LYS A 798 -27.48 12.81 -32.61
CA LYS A 798 -27.36 14.10 -31.94
C LYS A 798 -26.34 14.09 -30.79
N GLY A 799 -26.29 13.02 -29.99
CA GLY A 799 -25.29 12.83 -28.97
C GLY A 799 -23.88 12.64 -29.56
N TYR A 800 -23.76 11.88 -30.61
CA TYR A 800 -22.50 11.77 -31.38
C TYR A 800 -22.07 13.11 -31.96
N ALA A 801 -23.01 13.90 -32.49
CA ALA A 801 -22.68 15.24 -33.01
C ALA A 801 -22.18 16.17 -31.87
N GLN A 802 -22.75 16.08 -30.67
CA GLN A 802 -22.31 16.86 -29.50
C GLN A 802 -20.94 16.41 -29.03
N VAL A 803 -20.67 15.09 -28.94
CA VAL A 803 -19.34 14.54 -28.64
C VAL A 803 -18.33 14.94 -29.73
N PHE A 804 -18.70 14.95 -30.99
CA PHE A 804 -17.87 15.43 -32.10
C PHE A 804 -17.56 16.94 -32.00
N VAL A 805 -18.55 17.76 -31.68
CA VAL A 805 -18.35 19.21 -31.49
C VAL A 805 -17.50 19.49 -30.25
N ARG A 806 -17.69 18.73 -29.16
CA ARG A 806 -16.88 18.82 -27.95
C ARG A 806 -15.41 18.39 -28.20
N SER A 807 -15.21 17.28 -28.91
CA SER A 807 -13.88 16.81 -29.31
C SER A 807 -13.16 17.74 -30.28
N PHE A 808 -13.91 18.44 -31.11
CA PHE A 808 -13.35 19.47 -32.03
C PHE A 808 -12.87 20.70 -31.25
N ARG A 809 -13.61 21.08 -30.20
CA ARG A 809 -13.24 22.22 -29.32
C ARG A 809 -12.08 21.92 -28.39
N SER A 810 -11.91 20.66 -27.94
CA SER A 810 -10.89 20.28 -26.96
C SER A 810 -9.58 19.72 -27.56
N GLY A 811 -9.60 19.16 -28.77
CA GLY A 811 -8.44 18.44 -29.31
C GLY A 811 -8.20 18.62 -30.84
N GLY A 812 -8.96 19.48 -31.50
CA GLY A 812 -8.82 19.77 -32.93
C GLY A 812 -9.09 18.58 -33.86
N VAL A 813 -8.72 18.75 -35.14
CA VAL A 813 -9.04 17.80 -36.24
C VAL A 813 -8.46 16.39 -36.02
N ARG A 814 -7.33 16.25 -35.32
CA ARG A 814 -6.68 14.94 -35.07
C ARG A 814 -7.48 14.08 -34.13
N GLU A 815 -8.05 14.64 -33.09
CA GLU A 815 -8.87 13.93 -32.09
C GLU A 815 -10.21 13.49 -32.69
N VAL A 816 -10.82 14.36 -33.49
CA VAL A 816 -12.03 14.04 -34.27
C VAL A 816 -11.78 12.89 -35.27
N ALA A 817 -10.65 12.90 -35.97
CA ALA A 817 -10.29 11.86 -36.93
C ALA A 817 -9.99 10.50 -36.24
N ARG A 818 -9.42 10.50 -35.02
CA ARG A 818 -9.16 9.30 -34.20
C ARG A 818 -10.47 8.65 -33.75
N ARG A 819 -11.41 9.45 -33.24
CA ARG A 819 -12.73 8.97 -32.79
C ARG A 819 -13.63 8.54 -33.94
N ALA A 820 -13.54 9.22 -35.10
CA ALA A 820 -14.27 8.83 -36.32
C ALA A 820 -13.80 7.45 -36.84
N ARG A 821 -12.50 7.17 -36.84
CA ARG A 821 -11.97 5.86 -37.26
C ARG A 821 -12.47 4.73 -36.32
N GLY A 822 -12.53 4.96 -35.01
CA GLY A 822 -13.12 4.01 -34.05
C GLY A 822 -14.60 3.73 -34.31
N PHE A 823 -15.37 4.77 -34.66
CA PHE A 823 -16.79 4.67 -35.01
C PHE A 823 -17.05 3.83 -36.25
N PHE A 824 -16.30 4.06 -37.33
CA PHE A 824 -16.45 3.31 -38.58
C PHE A 824 -15.93 1.87 -38.48
N ALA A 825 -14.95 1.60 -37.65
CA ALA A 825 -14.49 0.24 -37.34
C ALA A 825 -15.55 -0.58 -36.60
N ARG A 826 -16.34 0.03 -35.69
CA ARG A 826 -17.47 -0.62 -35.02
C ARG A 826 -18.61 -0.98 -35.96
N ARG A 827 -18.99 -0.05 -36.85
CA ARG A 827 -20.10 -0.29 -37.80
C ARG A 827 -19.81 -1.42 -38.79
N ARG A 828 -18.54 -1.75 -39.01
CA ARG A 828 -18.13 -2.91 -39.82
C ARG A 828 -18.24 -4.24 -39.05
N ARG A 829 -17.97 -4.25 -37.75
CA ARG A 829 -18.12 -5.44 -36.90
C ARG A 829 -19.57 -5.77 -36.54
N ASP A 830 -20.43 -4.75 -36.45
CA ASP A 830 -21.86 -4.94 -36.17
C ASP A 830 -22.67 -5.36 -37.41
N ALA A 831 -22.02 -5.41 -38.60
CA ALA A 831 -22.61 -5.80 -39.88
C ALA A 831 -22.11 -7.16 -40.41
N GLU A 832 -21.11 -7.77 -39.71
CA GLU A 832 -20.66 -9.14 -39.86
C GLU A 832 -21.16 -9.97 -38.63
#